data_4ff2422a6e9902ec14fbb182f4b63034
#
_entry.id   4ff2422a6e9902ec14fbb182f4b63034
#
_cell.length_a   1.000
_cell.length_b   1.000
_cell.length_c   1.000
_cell.angle_alpha   90.00
_cell.angle_beta   90.00
_cell.angle_gamma   90.00
#
_symmetry.space_group_name_H-M   'P 1'
#
loop_
_entity.id
_entity.type
_entity.pdbx_description
1 polymer ?
#
loop_
_entity_poly.entity_id
_entity_poly.type
_entity_poly.pdbx_seq_one_letter_code
_entity_poly.pdbx_strand_id
1 'polypeptide(L)'
;MDEKLLKPYDPKNTEERIYKLWEESGFFNPDVCIEKGITDKDAPHFSIVLPPPNVTGILHLGSAIMIAIEDILVRYARMQGKRTLWIPGTDSAAIATQAKVEKEIQKSEGKNRHDLGRDELLKRIDTFVEESKSTIISQVRSMGASVDWSRYAYTMDDKRYRAVMEAFVRMYDAGLIYRGNRIVNWDPKGQTTISDDEIVYEERKNKFYTLKYGPFEIGTARPETKFGDKYVVMHPDDKRYAEWEHGQKITVEWINGPIEATIIKDSMIDMEFGTGVMTITPWHSHEDFELAEKYKLDREQIIDKVGKLLPIAGEFAGMKISDARDKIIEKLDQKGLVVKIDENYVNRVATAERTGGVIEPQIMLQWFVDVNKKISSRDDKSLKELMLEPVRDGKIKIMPDHFEKVYFNWVEDLRDWCISRQIWFGHRIPVWYKGSEIYCGLGAPSGDGWVQDEDVLDTWFSSALWPFSTMNWPENSSDLKNYFPTTVLETGYDIIFFWVARMILASQFFTGQIPFETVYMHGIVRDGQGRKISKSLGNNIDPVDMGAKYGTDALRISLVSGTAPGTDSKISEEKIRGYKNFGNKMWNITRFILENTKGDEIENELTEEFKNIALDITNDMDNYRFHLAVEKIYQYVWHRFADEIIEESKKNPKIMPALLPIWKNCLKILHPFMPFVTEEIWSMLPARNAAHNAAGGPHKNGKLLMVENWPQK
;
A
#
# COMPACT_ATOMS: atom_id res chain seq x y z
N MET A 1 24.96 -36.02 -21.15
CA MET A 1 24.23 -34.76 -21.26
C MET A 1 22.75 -35.03 -20.93
N ASP A 2 22.08 -34.13 -20.27
CA ASP A 2 20.64 -34.30 -19.99
C ASP A 2 19.82 -34.05 -21.26
N GLU A 3 18.89 -34.93 -21.60
CA GLU A 3 18.08 -34.85 -22.83
C GLU A 3 17.24 -33.56 -22.88
N LYS A 4 16.95 -32.98 -21.73
CA LYS A 4 16.23 -31.69 -21.63
C LYS A 4 16.95 -30.55 -22.32
N LEU A 5 18.29 -30.54 -22.30
CA LEU A 5 19.11 -29.49 -22.93
C LEU A 5 19.07 -29.51 -24.47
N LEU A 6 18.58 -30.59 -25.07
CA LEU A 6 18.40 -30.71 -26.53
C LEU A 6 17.17 -29.96 -27.04
N LYS A 7 16.25 -29.53 -26.14
CA LYS A 7 15.04 -28.76 -26.42
C LYS A 7 15.18 -27.34 -25.85
N PRO A 8 14.43 -26.37 -26.36
CA PRO A 8 14.37 -25.06 -25.72
C PRO A 8 13.88 -25.16 -24.26
N TYR A 9 14.27 -24.20 -23.41
CA TYR A 9 13.76 -24.12 -22.04
C TYR A 9 12.24 -24.01 -22.00
N ASP A 10 11.60 -24.85 -21.19
CA ASP A 10 10.15 -24.91 -21.05
C ASP A 10 9.75 -24.50 -19.60
N PRO A 11 9.40 -23.21 -19.39
CA PRO A 11 8.99 -22.71 -18.09
C PRO A 11 7.78 -23.45 -17.51
N LYS A 12 6.78 -23.75 -18.38
CA LYS A 12 5.50 -24.34 -17.96
C LYS A 12 5.66 -25.70 -17.29
N ASN A 13 6.59 -26.53 -17.76
CA ASN A 13 6.86 -27.84 -17.19
C ASN A 13 7.92 -27.80 -16.08
N THR A 14 8.58 -26.64 -15.87
CA THR A 14 9.69 -26.49 -14.92
C THR A 14 9.28 -25.79 -13.65
N GLU A 15 8.56 -24.66 -13.75
CA GLU A 15 8.36 -23.73 -12.64
C GLU A 15 7.58 -24.35 -11.48
N GLU A 16 6.45 -25.04 -11.74
CA GLU A 16 5.66 -25.69 -10.69
C GLU A 16 6.47 -26.78 -9.95
N ARG A 17 7.23 -27.57 -10.69
CA ARG A 17 8.08 -28.63 -10.13
C ARG A 17 9.22 -28.05 -9.28
N ILE A 18 9.85 -26.97 -9.72
CA ILE A 18 10.93 -26.32 -8.97
C ILE A 18 10.36 -25.65 -7.70
N TYR A 19 9.20 -24.98 -7.80
CA TYR A 19 8.58 -24.37 -6.62
C TYR A 19 8.24 -25.41 -5.55
N LYS A 20 7.65 -26.53 -5.97
CA LYS A 20 7.36 -27.65 -5.06
C LYS A 20 8.63 -28.21 -4.40
N LEU A 21 9.73 -28.33 -5.16
CA LEU A 21 11.01 -28.76 -4.63
C LEU A 21 11.55 -27.81 -3.56
N TRP A 22 11.41 -26.49 -3.75
CA TRP A 22 11.79 -25.49 -2.75
C TRP A 22 10.92 -25.59 -1.48
N GLU A 23 9.59 -25.72 -1.61
CA GLU A 23 8.70 -25.90 -0.46
C GLU A 23 9.05 -27.18 0.33
N GLU A 24 9.22 -28.31 -0.36
CA GLU A 24 9.56 -29.60 0.27
C GLU A 24 10.95 -29.58 0.93
N SER A 25 11.88 -28.75 0.46
CA SER A 25 13.19 -28.57 1.11
C SER A 25 13.08 -27.96 2.50
N GLY A 26 12.04 -27.13 2.74
CA GLY A 26 11.84 -26.34 3.95
C GLY A 26 12.74 -25.10 4.05
N PHE A 27 13.55 -24.77 3.02
CA PHE A 27 14.54 -23.69 3.11
C PHE A 27 13.95 -22.28 3.03
N PHE A 28 12.64 -22.14 2.89
CA PHE A 28 11.97 -20.86 3.12
C PHE A 28 11.89 -20.49 4.60
N ASN A 29 11.95 -21.48 5.48
CA ASN A 29 11.89 -21.32 6.92
C ASN A 29 13.32 -21.21 7.51
N PRO A 30 13.66 -20.11 8.20
CA PRO A 30 14.99 -19.92 8.78
C PRO A 30 15.35 -20.95 9.86
N ASP A 31 14.37 -21.47 10.62
CA ASP A 31 14.62 -22.47 11.67
C ASP A 31 15.07 -23.78 11.05
N VAL A 32 14.46 -24.19 9.93
CA VAL A 32 14.87 -25.37 9.16
C VAL A 32 16.26 -25.18 8.58
N CYS A 33 16.59 -23.95 8.10
CA CYS A 33 17.94 -23.66 7.61
C CYS A 33 19.01 -23.81 8.71
N ILE A 34 18.70 -23.36 9.93
CA ILE A 34 19.58 -23.53 11.10
C ILE A 34 19.70 -25.02 11.48
N GLU A 35 18.57 -25.72 11.60
CA GLU A 35 18.54 -27.15 11.95
C GLU A 35 19.38 -28.03 10.98
N LYS A 36 19.27 -27.73 9.68
CA LYS A 36 20.03 -28.42 8.63
C LYS A 36 21.45 -27.92 8.42
N GLY A 37 21.94 -26.99 9.24
CA GLY A 37 23.29 -26.43 9.16
C GLY A 37 23.58 -25.62 7.87
N ILE A 38 22.53 -25.08 7.23
CA ILE A 38 22.65 -24.19 6.08
C ILE A 38 23.04 -22.79 6.53
N THR A 39 22.46 -22.34 7.66
CA THR A 39 22.69 -21.01 8.25
C THR A 39 23.14 -21.17 9.69
N ASP A 40 24.13 -20.39 10.12
CA ASP A 40 24.56 -20.33 11.51
C ASP A 40 23.45 -19.72 12.37
N LYS A 41 23.21 -20.31 13.56
CA LYS A 41 22.22 -19.81 14.52
C LYS A 41 22.53 -18.39 15.00
N ASP A 42 23.79 -18.00 15.01
CA ASP A 42 24.28 -16.71 15.47
C ASP A 42 24.52 -15.71 14.29
N ALA A 43 24.20 -16.13 13.06
CA ALA A 43 24.29 -15.27 11.90
C ALA A 43 23.33 -14.05 12.03
N PRO A 44 23.68 -12.90 11.45
CA PRO A 44 22.76 -11.75 11.43
C PRO A 44 21.42 -12.11 10.81
N HIS A 45 20.33 -11.55 11.33
CA HIS A 45 19.04 -11.75 10.71
C HIS A 45 18.84 -10.83 9.48
N PHE A 46 17.98 -11.26 8.59
CA PHE A 46 17.34 -10.44 7.59
C PHE A 46 15.86 -10.77 7.61
N SER A 47 15.03 -9.78 7.85
CA SER A 47 13.59 -10.00 7.92
C SER A 47 12.83 -8.95 7.11
N ILE A 48 11.75 -9.41 6.48
CA ILE A 48 10.82 -8.59 5.73
C ILE A 48 9.40 -9.17 5.91
N VAL A 49 8.40 -8.31 5.94
CA VAL A 49 7.00 -8.71 5.95
C VAL A 49 6.38 -8.32 4.61
N LEU A 50 5.77 -9.28 3.92
CA LEU A 50 5.10 -9.01 2.65
C LEU A 50 3.99 -7.97 2.89
N PRO A 51 3.95 -6.84 2.16
CA PRO A 51 2.78 -5.97 2.14
C PRO A 51 1.55 -6.80 1.80
N PRO A 52 0.58 -6.95 2.73
CA PRO A 52 -0.44 -7.97 2.58
C PRO A 52 -1.42 -7.60 1.44
N PRO A 53 -1.51 -8.38 0.35
CA PRO A 53 -2.48 -8.11 -0.69
C PRO A 53 -3.91 -8.12 -0.14
N ASN A 54 -4.72 -7.17 -0.58
CA ASN A 54 -6.13 -7.08 -0.23
C ASN A 54 -6.90 -8.28 -0.77
N VAL A 55 -7.76 -8.92 0.06
CA VAL A 55 -8.61 -10.05 -0.33
C VAL A 55 -9.78 -9.61 -1.24
N THR A 56 -9.51 -8.76 -2.20
CA THR A 56 -10.50 -8.20 -3.13
C THR A 56 -10.42 -8.77 -4.54
N GLY A 57 -9.53 -9.75 -4.77
CA GLY A 57 -9.41 -10.39 -6.06
C GLY A 57 -8.03 -10.95 -6.36
N ILE A 58 -7.58 -10.76 -7.59
CA ILE A 58 -6.32 -11.27 -8.13
C ILE A 58 -5.18 -10.25 -7.97
N LEU A 59 -3.95 -10.74 -7.94
CA LEU A 59 -2.76 -9.89 -7.97
C LEU A 59 -2.72 -9.04 -9.24
N HIS A 60 -2.16 -7.86 -9.13
CA HIS A 60 -1.90 -6.95 -10.25
C HIS A 60 -0.40 -6.71 -10.41
N LEU A 61 0.01 -5.99 -11.46
CA LEU A 61 1.44 -5.74 -11.72
C LEU A 61 2.17 -5.02 -10.56
N GLY A 62 1.47 -4.16 -9.80
CA GLY A 62 2.03 -3.56 -8.58
C GLY A 62 2.37 -4.61 -7.52
N SER A 63 1.52 -5.62 -7.33
CA SER A 63 1.84 -6.76 -6.45
C SER A 63 2.97 -7.62 -7.01
N ALA A 64 3.06 -7.78 -8.33
CA ALA A 64 4.10 -8.57 -8.96
C ALA A 64 5.50 -7.94 -8.83
N ILE A 65 5.62 -6.60 -8.98
CA ILE A 65 6.91 -5.90 -8.78
C ILE A 65 7.34 -5.95 -7.33
N MET A 66 6.43 -5.74 -6.37
CA MET A 66 6.67 -5.88 -4.95
C MET A 66 7.21 -7.28 -4.61
N ILE A 67 6.52 -8.35 -5.02
CA ILE A 67 6.96 -9.73 -4.79
C ILE A 67 8.34 -9.98 -5.42
N ALA A 68 8.58 -9.47 -6.63
CA ALA A 68 9.87 -9.66 -7.31
C ALA A 68 11.01 -8.98 -6.56
N ILE A 69 10.83 -7.73 -6.10
CA ILE A 69 11.86 -6.98 -5.36
C ILE A 69 12.14 -7.64 -4.00
N GLU A 70 11.10 -7.99 -3.25
CA GLU A 70 11.26 -8.63 -1.94
C GLU A 70 11.93 -10.00 -2.06
N ASP A 71 11.55 -10.81 -3.04
CA ASP A 71 12.19 -12.12 -3.25
C ASP A 71 13.66 -12.01 -3.67
N ILE A 72 14.01 -10.96 -4.45
CA ILE A 72 15.41 -10.65 -4.77
C ILE A 72 16.20 -10.38 -3.48
N LEU A 73 15.68 -9.53 -2.60
CA LEU A 73 16.29 -9.22 -1.31
C LEU A 73 16.46 -10.46 -0.43
N VAL A 74 15.40 -11.26 -0.33
CA VAL A 74 15.34 -12.46 0.51
C VAL A 74 16.29 -13.53 0.01
N ARG A 75 16.34 -13.82 -1.32
CA ARG A 75 17.27 -14.78 -1.89
C ARG A 75 18.72 -14.32 -1.75
N TYR A 76 18.97 -13.05 -2.00
CA TYR A 76 20.30 -12.46 -1.81
C TYR A 76 20.78 -12.59 -0.34
N ALA A 77 19.94 -12.22 0.62
CA ALA A 77 20.25 -12.34 2.05
C ALA A 77 20.49 -13.81 2.47
N ARG A 78 19.68 -14.75 1.96
CA ARG A 78 19.84 -16.19 2.23
C ARG A 78 21.18 -16.71 1.66
N MET A 79 21.53 -16.30 0.46
CA MET A 79 22.81 -16.66 -0.15
C MET A 79 24.02 -15.99 0.54
N GLN A 80 23.82 -14.89 1.28
CA GLN A 80 24.82 -14.31 2.16
C GLN A 80 24.95 -15.07 3.50
N GLY A 81 24.18 -16.13 3.74
CA GLY A 81 24.20 -16.91 4.96
C GLY A 81 23.46 -16.28 6.14
N LYS A 82 22.64 -15.26 5.93
CA LYS A 82 21.85 -14.62 6.98
C LYS A 82 20.66 -15.50 7.39
N ARG A 83 20.21 -15.35 8.66
CA ARG A 83 18.92 -15.92 9.11
C ARG A 83 17.80 -15.13 8.48
N THR A 84 17.25 -15.67 7.39
CA THR A 84 16.36 -14.92 6.51
C THR A 84 14.90 -15.32 6.70
N LEU A 85 14.07 -14.38 7.14
CA LEU A 85 12.64 -14.56 7.34
C LEU A 85 11.84 -13.62 6.43
N TRP A 86 10.97 -14.19 5.60
CA TRP A 86 9.97 -13.44 4.82
C TRP A 86 8.56 -13.94 5.18
N ILE A 87 7.80 -13.11 5.88
CA ILE A 87 6.47 -13.47 6.36
C ILE A 87 5.42 -13.12 5.31
N PRO A 88 4.67 -14.10 4.78
CA PRO A 88 3.55 -13.84 3.87
C PRO A 88 2.28 -13.50 4.63
N GLY A 89 1.36 -12.80 3.95
CA GLY A 89 0.03 -12.59 4.49
C GLY A 89 -0.92 -11.92 3.52
N THR A 90 -2.16 -11.68 4.00
CA THR A 90 -3.22 -10.98 3.26
C THR A 90 -3.95 -10.01 4.18
N ASP A 91 -4.51 -8.94 3.59
CA ASP A 91 -5.32 -7.95 4.32
C ASP A 91 -6.81 -8.14 4.02
N SER A 92 -7.62 -8.05 5.08
CA SER A 92 -9.08 -8.02 5.00
C SER A 92 -9.60 -6.86 4.14
N ALA A 93 -8.86 -5.75 4.13
CA ALA A 93 -9.18 -4.52 3.40
C ALA A 93 -10.63 -4.03 3.62
N ALA A 94 -11.18 -4.35 4.76
CA ALA A 94 -12.50 -4.02 5.31
C ALA A 94 -13.50 -3.38 4.31
N ILE A 95 -13.40 -2.05 4.11
CA ILE A 95 -14.31 -1.28 3.25
C ILE A 95 -14.26 -1.73 1.78
N ALA A 96 -13.06 -2.03 1.26
CA ALA A 96 -12.89 -2.41 -0.14
C ALA A 96 -13.51 -3.80 -0.42
N THR A 97 -13.35 -4.74 0.50
CA THR A 97 -13.90 -6.10 0.42
C THR A 97 -15.42 -6.07 0.52
N GLN A 98 -15.96 -5.38 1.52
CA GLN A 98 -17.42 -5.25 1.66
C GLN A 98 -18.05 -4.55 0.45
N ALA A 99 -17.50 -3.42 -0.01
CA ALA A 99 -18.02 -2.70 -1.17
C ALA A 99 -18.02 -3.57 -2.44
N LYS A 100 -16.99 -4.41 -2.61
CA LYS A 100 -16.94 -5.34 -3.74
C LYS A 100 -18.05 -6.37 -3.69
N VAL A 101 -18.24 -7.03 -2.55
CA VAL A 101 -19.28 -8.05 -2.38
C VAL A 101 -20.68 -7.44 -2.50
N GLU A 102 -20.93 -6.26 -1.91
CA GLU A 102 -22.19 -5.54 -2.06
C GLU A 102 -22.50 -5.20 -3.53
N LYS A 103 -21.48 -4.78 -4.30
CA LYS A 103 -21.63 -4.51 -5.73
C LYS A 103 -22.00 -5.75 -6.52
N GLU A 104 -21.43 -6.90 -6.18
CA GLU A 104 -21.76 -8.19 -6.81
C GLU A 104 -23.20 -8.62 -6.47
N ILE A 105 -23.61 -8.49 -5.19
CA ILE A 105 -24.99 -8.75 -4.74
C ILE A 105 -25.99 -7.83 -5.44
N GLN A 106 -25.69 -6.53 -5.50
CA GLN A 106 -26.57 -5.57 -6.20
C GLN A 106 -26.72 -5.93 -7.68
N LYS A 107 -25.63 -6.35 -8.33
CA LYS A 107 -25.66 -6.73 -9.76
C LYS A 107 -26.43 -8.02 -10.01
N SER A 108 -26.30 -9.04 -9.14
CA SER A 108 -26.89 -10.37 -9.33
C SER A 108 -28.31 -10.50 -8.79
N GLU A 109 -28.63 -9.82 -7.68
CA GLU A 109 -29.88 -9.98 -6.94
C GLU A 109 -30.70 -8.68 -6.82
N GLY A 110 -30.12 -7.51 -7.13
CA GLY A 110 -30.77 -6.21 -6.95
C GLY A 110 -30.93 -5.79 -5.48
N LYS A 111 -30.26 -6.46 -4.55
CA LYS A 111 -30.36 -6.24 -3.12
C LYS A 111 -29.18 -5.42 -2.60
N ASN A 112 -29.39 -4.74 -1.45
CA ASN A 112 -28.37 -4.05 -0.68
C ASN A 112 -28.17 -4.71 0.68
N ARG A 113 -27.21 -4.21 1.50
CA ARG A 113 -26.90 -4.76 2.83
C ARG A 113 -28.11 -4.79 3.78
N HIS A 114 -28.99 -3.80 3.71
CA HIS A 114 -30.14 -3.69 4.61
C HIS A 114 -31.26 -4.70 4.24
N ASP A 115 -31.33 -5.10 2.96
CA ASP A 115 -32.25 -6.14 2.50
C ASP A 115 -31.82 -7.54 2.99
N LEU A 116 -30.50 -7.75 3.16
CA LEU A 116 -29.93 -9.03 3.59
C LEU A 116 -29.85 -9.17 5.12
N GLY A 117 -29.54 -8.09 5.81
CA GLY A 117 -29.15 -8.11 7.22
C GLY A 117 -27.65 -8.46 7.40
N ARG A 118 -27.14 -8.15 8.61
CA ARG A 118 -25.72 -8.23 8.95
C ARG A 118 -25.15 -9.65 8.79
N ASP A 119 -25.82 -10.65 9.36
CA ASP A 119 -25.30 -12.03 9.42
C ASP A 119 -25.16 -12.66 8.03
N GLU A 120 -26.16 -12.47 7.16
CA GLU A 120 -26.12 -13.01 5.81
C GLU A 120 -25.05 -12.30 4.95
N LEU A 121 -24.91 -10.98 5.09
CA LEU A 121 -23.86 -10.26 4.39
C LEU A 121 -22.46 -10.73 4.82
N LEU A 122 -22.21 -10.82 6.12
CA LEU A 122 -20.91 -11.29 6.64
C LEU A 122 -20.58 -12.70 6.18
N LYS A 123 -21.55 -13.63 6.18
CA LYS A 123 -21.37 -14.99 5.66
C LYS A 123 -20.93 -14.98 4.18
N ARG A 124 -21.52 -14.13 3.35
CA ARG A 124 -21.13 -14.01 1.94
C ARG A 124 -19.76 -13.41 1.77
N ILE A 125 -19.42 -12.41 2.60
CA ILE A 125 -18.08 -11.82 2.61
C ILE A 125 -17.05 -12.87 3.01
N ASP A 126 -17.29 -13.66 4.05
CA ASP A 126 -16.37 -14.70 4.50
C ASP A 126 -16.10 -15.73 3.39
N THR A 127 -17.15 -16.15 2.66
CA THR A 127 -16.98 -17.07 1.51
C THR A 127 -16.08 -16.44 0.44
N PHE A 128 -16.36 -15.20 0.07
CA PHE A 128 -15.56 -14.45 -0.93
C PHE A 128 -14.10 -14.27 -0.47
N VAL A 129 -13.88 -13.99 0.81
CA VAL A 129 -12.54 -13.84 1.40
C VAL A 129 -11.73 -15.13 1.30
N GLU A 130 -12.31 -16.30 1.65
CA GLU A 130 -11.60 -17.57 1.57
C GLU A 130 -11.22 -17.96 0.12
N GLU A 131 -12.10 -17.71 -0.84
CA GLU A 131 -11.81 -17.92 -2.25
C GLU A 131 -10.69 -16.96 -2.73
N SER A 132 -10.76 -15.69 -2.35
CA SER A 132 -9.74 -14.69 -2.69
C SER A 132 -8.38 -15.02 -2.08
N LYS A 133 -8.32 -15.43 -0.81
CA LYS A 133 -7.08 -15.86 -0.14
C LYS A 133 -6.43 -17.03 -0.88
N SER A 134 -7.21 -18.05 -1.22
CA SER A 134 -6.72 -19.22 -1.94
C SER A 134 -6.13 -18.84 -3.30
N THR A 135 -6.78 -17.93 -4.00
CA THR A 135 -6.31 -17.40 -5.29
C THR A 135 -5.00 -16.63 -5.13
N ILE A 136 -4.92 -15.69 -4.18
CA ILE A 136 -3.73 -14.88 -3.92
C ILE A 136 -2.54 -15.76 -3.54
N ILE A 137 -2.73 -16.73 -2.64
CA ILE A 137 -1.69 -17.68 -2.23
C ILE A 137 -1.14 -18.44 -3.45
N SER A 138 -2.01 -18.95 -4.32
CA SER A 138 -1.62 -19.62 -5.56
C SER A 138 -0.83 -18.69 -6.49
N GLN A 139 -1.24 -17.44 -6.62
CA GLN A 139 -0.55 -16.45 -7.45
C GLN A 139 0.82 -16.03 -6.88
N VAL A 140 0.93 -15.89 -5.55
CA VAL A 140 2.24 -15.62 -4.88
C VAL A 140 3.20 -16.79 -5.13
N ARG A 141 2.71 -18.03 -5.07
CA ARG A 141 3.50 -19.22 -5.43
C ARG A 141 3.94 -19.20 -6.88
N SER A 142 3.04 -18.88 -7.80
CA SER A 142 3.36 -18.82 -9.23
C SER A 142 4.40 -17.75 -9.56
N MET A 143 4.47 -16.66 -8.76
CA MET A 143 5.53 -15.64 -8.85
C MET A 143 6.89 -16.11 -8.34
N GLY A 144 7.00 -17.32 -7.77
CA GLY A 144 8.25 -17.90 -7.26
C GLY A 144 8.68 -17.33 -5.91
N ALA A 145 7.78 -16.73 -5.16
CA ALA A 145 8.09 -16.10 -3.87
C ALA A 145 8.60 -17.11 -2.83
N SER A 146 9.78 -16.89 -2.26
CA SER A 146 10.40 -17.77 -1.25
C SER A 146 9.99 -17.42 0.18
N VAL A 147 8.68 -17.22 0.39
CA VAL A 147 8.07 -16.86 1.69
C VAL A 147 7.94 -18.06 2.61
N ASP A 148 8.01 -17.84 3.91
CA ASP A 148 7.76 -18.88 4.91
C ASP A 148 6.26 -19.10 5.13
N TRP A 149 5.68 -20.04 4.40
CA TRP A 149 4.25 -20.38 4.49
C TRP A 149 3.80 -20.88 5.86
N SER A 150 4.70 -21.36 6.71
CA SER A 150 4.36 -21.77 8.07
C SER A 150 3.99 -20.58 8.96
N ARG A 151 4.37 -19.38 8.56
CA ARG A 151 4.10 -18.11 9.24
C ARG A 151 3.08 -17.23 8.51
N TYR A 152 2.30 -17.81 7.59
CA TYR A 152 1.23 -17.07 6.91
C TYR A 152 0.31 -16.37 7.91
N ALA A 153 0.02 -15.09 7.66
CA ALA A 153 -0.81 -14.25 8.50
C ALA A 153 -1.97 -13.62 7.71
N TYR A 154 -3.10 -13.43 8.38
CA TYR A 154 -4.24 -12.69 7.85
C TYR A 154 -4.65 -11.62 8.86
N THR A 155 -4.89 -10.39 8.44
CA THR A 155 -5.16 -9.28 9.38
C THR A 155 -6.34 -9.52 10.32
N MET A 156 -7.28 -10.41 9.95
CA MET A 156 -8.44 -10.79 10.78
C MET A 156 -8.39 -12.23 11.32
N ASP A 157 -7.23 -12.93 11.28
CA ASP A 157 -7.12 -14.17 12.02
C ASP A 157 -7.10 -13.92 13.54
N ASP A 158 -7.33 -14.96 14.33
CA ASP A 158 -7.51 -14.85 15.78
C ASP A 158 -6.37 -14.09 16.48
N LYS A 159 -5.11 -14.34 16.06
CA LYS A 159 -3.95 -13.69 16.68
C LYS A 159 -3.86 -12.21 16.33
N ARG A 160 -4.06 -11.86 15.05
CA ARG A 160 -4.03 -10.47 14.58
C ARG A 160 -5.25 -9.71 15.05
N TYR A 161 -6.42 -10.35 15.06
CA TYR A 161 -7.64 -9.75 15.63
C TYR A 161 -7.42 -9.38 17.11
N ARG A 162 -6.88 -10.30 17.91
CA ARG A 162 -6.55 -10.02 19.32
C ARG A 162 -5.51 -8.90 19.47
N ALA A 163 -4.47 -8.88 18.62
CA ALA A 163 -3.48 -7.79 18.63
C ALA A 163 -4.12 -6.42 18.36
N VAL A 164 -5.06 -6.34 17.42
CA VAL A 164 -5.79 -5.11 17.11
C VAL A 164 -6.65 -4.65 18.30
N MET A 165 -7.37 -5.60 18.95
CA MET A 165 -8.14 -5.28 20.16
C MET A 165 -7.25 -4.79 21.30
N GLU A 166 -6.13 -5.46 21.54
CA GLU A 166 -5.14 -5.05 22.55
C GLU A 166 -4.57 -3.65 22.25
N ALA A 167 -4.26 -3.37 20.99
CA ALA A 167 -3.76 -2.06 20.57
C ALA A 167 -4.80 -0.96 20.84
N PHE A 168 -6.06 -1.18 20.49
CA PHE A 168 -7.12 -0.23 20.77
C PHE A 168 -7.24 0.06 22.27
N VAL A 169 -7.35 -0.99 23.09
CA VAL A 169 -7.50 -0.86 24.55
C VAL A 169 -6.34 -0.08 25.16
N ARG A 170 -5.09 -0.41 24.81
CA ARG A 170 -3.91 0.31 25.31
C ARG A 170 -3.88 1.78 24.92
N MET A 171 -4.26 2.12 23.69
CA MET A 171 -4.34 3.52 23.26
C MET A 171 -5.49 4.25 23.95
N TYR A 172 -6.62 3.58 24.19
CA TYR A 172 -7.76 4.13 24.92
C TYR A 172 -7.39 4.42 26.38
N ASP A 173 -6.76 3.48 27.07
CA ASP A 173 -6.30 3.63 28.46
C ASP A 173 -5.24 4.73 28.61
N ALA A 174 -4.39 4.91 27.59
CA ALA A 174 -3.46 6.04 27.52
C ALA A 174 -4.18 7.37 27.20
N GLY A 175 -5.47 7.33 26.94
CA GLY A 175 -6.31 8.47 26.56
C GLY A 175 -5.94 9.07 25.20
N LEU A 176 -5.31 8.29 24.33
CA LEU A 176 -4.99 8.68 22.94
C LEU A 176 -6.18 8.44 22.01
N ILE A 177 -7.03 7.49 22.33
CA ILE A 177 -8.30 7.27 21.61
C ILE A 177 -9.42 7.98 22.37
N TYR A 178 -10.17 8.78 21.62
CA TYR A 178 -11.35 9.48 22.15
C TYR A 178 -12.50 9.42 21.17
N ARG A 179 -13.72 9.61 21.66
CA ARG A 179 -14.94 9.76 20.86
C ARG A 179 -15.39 11.21 20.85
N GLY A 180 -15.55 11.80 19.67
CA GLY A 180 -15.87 13.23 19.56
C GLY A 180 -16.59 13.60 18.27
N ASN A 181 -17.28 14.76 18.32
CA ASN A 181 -17.88 15.37 17.14
C ASN A 181 -16.80 16.15 16.39
N ARG A 182 -16.45 15.68 15.20
CA ARG A 182 -15.52 16.32 14.29
C ARG A 182 -16.05 16.26 12.87
N ILE A 183 -15.59 17.16 12.03
CA ILE A 183 -15.87 17.05 10.61
C ILE A 183 -15.07 15.90 10.00
N VAL A 184 -15.75 15.07 9.20
CA VAL A 184 -15.19 13.88 8.57
C VAL A 184 -15.62 13.79 7.10
N ASN A 185 -14.88 13.09 6.29
CA ASN A 185 -15.25 12.76 4.92
C ASN A 185 -16.30 11.64 4.94
N TRP A 186 -17.51 11.99 4.61
CA TRP A 186 -18.64 11.06 4.55
C TRP A 186 -18.93 10.66 3.11
N ASP A 187 -19.06 9.37 2.85
CA ASP A 187 -19.59 8.86 1.58
C ASP A 187 -21.08 8.54 1.68
N PRO A 188 -21.98 9.39 1.17
CA PRO A 188 -23.43 9.15 1.24
C PRO A 188 -23.89 7.89 0.50
N LYS A 189 -23.12 7.43 -0.50
CA LYS A 189 -23.42 6.23 -1.27
C LYS A 189 -22.98 4.96 -0.56
N GLY A 190 -21.78 4.96 0.01
CA GLY A 190 -21.25 3.87 0.83
C GLY A 190 -21.78 3.87 2.27
N GLN A 191 -22.33 5.00 2.73
CA GLN A 191 -22.82 5.22 4.09
C GLN A 191 -21.77 4.92 5.16
N THR A 192 -20.58 5.45 4.95
CA THR A 192 -19.45 5.33 5.88
C THR A 192 -18.51 6.53 5.77
N THR A 193 -17.75 6.78 6.82
CA THR A 193 -16.58 7.66 6.74
C THR A 193 -15.49 6.99 5.91
N ILE A 194 -14.72 7.79 5.22
CA ILE A 194 -13.55 7.33 4.46
C ILE A 194 -12.30 8.15 4.84
N SER A 195 -11.14 7.56 4.67
CA SER A 195 -9.86 8.24 4.86
C SER A 195 -9.54 9.16 3.67
N ASP A 196 -8.65 10.13 3.87
CA ASP A 196 -8.25 11.07 2.81
C ASP A 196 -7.62 10.36 1.59
N ASP A 197 -6.97 9.21 1.80
CA ASP A 197 -6.37 8.35 0.77
C ASP A 197 -7.38 7.60 -0.11
N GLU A 198 -8.60 7.46 0.38
CA GLU A 198 -9.70 6.84 -0.36
C GLU A 198 -10.48 7.87 -1.21
N ILE A 199 -10.02 9.13 -1.22
CA ILE A 199 -10.61 10.21 -2.01
C ILE A 199 -9.90 10.32 -3.35
N VAL A 200 -10.67 10.25 -4.43
CA VAL A 200 -10.21 10.54 -5.79
C VAL A 200 -10.81 11.88 -6.23
N TYR A 201 -9.94 12.79 -6.66
CA TYR A 201 -10.37 14.06 -7.20
C TYR A 201 -10.59 13.96 -8.70
N GLU A 202 -11.84 14.13 -9.13
CA GLU A 202 -12.22 14.13 -10.53
C GLU A 202 -12.48 15.54 -11.03
N GLU A 203 -11.91 15.93 -12.16
CA GLU A 203 -12.31 17.17 -12.82
C GLU A 203 -13.70 16.98 -13.41
N ARG A 204 -14.65 17.79 -12.96
CA ARG A 204 -16.02 17.80 -13.45
C ARG A 204 -16.41 19.19 -13.92
N LYS A 205 -17.14 19.22 -15.01
CA LYS A 205 -17.79 20.43 -15.49
C LYS A 205 -19.04 20.68 -14.65
N ASN A 206 -19.07 21.80 -13.97
CA ASN A 206 -20.15 22.22 -13.08
C ASN A 206 -20.58 23.66 -13.44
N LYS A 207 -21.62 24.14 -12.75
CA LYS A 207 -22.02 25.55 -12.77
C LYS A 207 -21.41 26.26 -11.56
N PHE A 208 -20.97 27.50 -11.76
CA PHE A 208 -20.56 28.38 -10.67
C PHE A 208 -21.47 29.60 -10.64
N TYR A 209 -22.01 29.91 -9.48
CA TYR A 209 -23.01 30.94 -9.29
C TYR A 209 -22.41 32.11 -8.52
N THR A 210 -22.56 33.33 -9.04
CA THR A 210 -22.37 34.57 -8.28
C THR A 210 -23.72 35.05 -7.83
N LEU A 211 -23.89 35.16 -6.51
CA LEU A 211 -25.15 35.48 -5.87
C LEU A 211 -25.03 36.79 -5.07
N LYS A 212 -26.11 37.58 -5.08
CA LYS A 212 -26.20 38.78 -4.24
C LYS A 212 -26.62 38.40 -2.82
N TYR A 213 -25.77 38.72 -1.87
CA TYR A 213 -25.98 38.46 -0.44
C TYR A 213 -25.97 39.77 0.34
N GLY A 214 -27.09 40.45 0.42
CA GLY A 214 -27.19 41.82 0.92
C GLY A 214 -26.34 42.79 0.09
N PRO A 215 -25.39 43.50 0.71
CA PRO A 215 -24.45 44.39 -0.02
C PRO A 215 -23.29 43.67 -0.68
N PHE A 216 -23.16 42.36 -0.54
CA PHE A 216 -22.04 41.59 -1.06
C PHE A 216 -22.44 40.73 -2.23
N GLU A 217 -21.45 40.39 -3.04
CA GLU A 217 -21.53 39.31 -4.02
C GLU A 217 -20.67 38.12 -3.56
N ILE A 218 -21.28 36.94 -3.54
CA ILE A 218 -20.63 35.70 -3.11
C ILE A 218 -20.64 34.68 -4.24
N GLY A 219 -19.58 33.85 -4.31
CA GLY A 219 -19.45 32.79 -5.30
C GLY A 219 -19.67 31.41 -4.68
N THR A 220 -20.37 30.52 -5.40
CA THR A 220 -20.53 29.12 -4.97
C THR A 220 -20.76 28.17 -6.14
N ALA A 221 -20.18 26.96 -6.04
CA ALA A 221 -20.56 25.81 -6.88
C ALA A 221 -21.59 24.89 -6.15
N ARG A 222 -21.93 25.21 -4.89
CA ARG A 222 -22.78 24.37 -4.03
C ARG A 222 -23.96 25.17 -3.45
N PRO A 223 -24.92 25.59 -4.27
CA PRO A 223 -26.07 26.37 -3.80
C PRO A 223 -26.93 25.62 -2.77
N GLU A 224 -26.88 24.29 -2.73
CA GLU A 224 -27.59 23.45 -1.78
C GLU A 224 -27.15 23.61 -0.33
N THR A 225 -25.92 24.11 -0.07
CA THR A 225 -25.42 24.35 1.29
C THR A 225 -25.85 25.72 1.84
N LYS A 226 -26.32 26.60 0.98
CA LYS A 226 -26.53 28.02 1.30
C LYS A 226 -27.72 28.33 2.23
N PHE A 227 -28.49 27.34 2.64
CA PHE A 227 -29.53 27.50 3.66
C PHE A 227 -28.97 27.78 5.06
N GLY A 228 -27.73 27.44 5.33
CA GLY A 228 -27.06 27.66 6.60
C GLY A 228 -26.17 28.92 6.67
N ASP A 229 -26.18 29.75 5.64
CA ASP A 229 -25.33 30.95 5.53
C ASP A 229 -25.75 32.02 6.54
N LYS A 230 -25.07 32.05 7.68
CA LYS A 230 -25.28 33.04 8.76
C LYS A 230 -24.05 33.94 8.96
N TYR A 231 -22.97 33.69 8.27
CA TYR A 231 -21.68 34.37 8.45
C TYR A 231 -21.11 34.79 7.13
N VAL A 232 -20.63 36.03 7.05
CA VAL A 232 -19.92 36.61 5.94
C VAL A 232 -18.47 36.79 6.35
N VAL A 233 -17.56 36.18 5.66
CA VAL A 233 -16.12 36.25 6.00
C VAL A 233 -15.37 37.06 4.95
N MET A 234 -14.49 37.96 5.42
CA MET A 234 -13.67 38.82 4.60
C MET A 234 -12.31 39.07 5.27
N HIS A 235 -11.30 39.39 4.47
CA HIS A 235 -9.98 39.66 5.02
C HIS A 235 -9.94 40.98 5.79
N PRO A 236 -9.27 41.05 6.97
CA PRO A 236 -9.23 42.26 7.78
C PRO A 236 -8.58 43.45 7.05
N ASP A 237 -7.60 43.22 6.17
CA ASP A 237 -6.86 44.23 5.45
C ASP A 237 -7.46 44.58 4.07
N ASP A 238 -8.58 43.97 3.68
CA ASP A 238 -9.23 44.30 2.42
C ASP A 238 -9.92 45.67 2.47
N LYS A 239 -9.34 46.61 1.75
CA LYS A 239 -9.81 48.00 1.71
C LYS A 239 -11.21 48.17 1.11
N ARG A 240 -11.67 47.24 0.29
CA ARG A 240 -13.02 47.22 -0.29
C ARG A 240 -14.10 47.10 0.76
N TYR A 241 -13.77 46.47 1.89
CA TYR A 241 -14.67 46.15 2.99
C TYR A 241 -14.22 46.77 4.33
N ALA A 242 -13.41 47.81 4.29
CA ALA A 242 -12.87 48.48 5.49
C ALA A 242 -13.95 49.06 6.42
N GLU A 243 -15.15 49.38 5.90
CA GLU A 243 -16.27 49.91 6.64
C GLU A 243 -17.00 48.87 7.52
N TRP A 244 -16.76 47.58 7.28
CA TRP A 244 -17.41 46.49 8.02
C TRP A 244 -16.57 46.07 9.21
N GLU A 245 -17.24 45.93 10.38
CA GLU A 245 -16.58 45.52 11.63
C GLU A 245 -16.79 44.04 11.92
N HIS A 246 -15.82 43.41 12.58
CA HIS A 246 -15.94 42.04 13.07
C HIS A 246 -17.10 41.98 14.14
N GLY A 247 -18.01 41.03 13.96
CA GLY A 247 -19.18 40.86 14.82
C GLY A 247 -20.38 41.76 14.44
N GLN A 248 -20.25 42.66 13.46
CA GLN A 248 -21.35 43.47 12.94
C GLN A 248 -22.44 42.59 12.35
N LYS A 249 -23.71 42.89 12.63
CA LYS A 249 -24.89 42.16 12.14
C LYS A 249 -25.56 42.94 11.02
N ILE A 250 -26.02 42.23 10.00
CA ILE A 250 -26.79 42.77 8.89
C ILE A 250 -27.98 41.87 8.57
N THR A 251 -29.08 42.45 8.08
CA THR A 251 -30.21 41.68 7.57
C THR A 251 -30.07 41.52 6.06
N VAL A 252 -30.17 40.28 5.56
CA VAL A 252 -30.07 39.94 4.16
C VAL A 252 -31.31 39.18 3.69
N GLU A 253 -31.87 39.58 2.56
CA GLU A 253 -32.87 38.75 1.86
C GLU A 253 -32.16 37.51 1.29
N TRP A 254 -32.72 36.33 1.59
CA TRP A 254 -32.09 35.07 1.21
C TRP A 254 -33.09 34.05 0.67
N ILE A 255 -32.69 32.77 0.51
CA ILE A 255 -33.48 31.71 -0.13
C ILE A 255 -34.87 31.57 0.45
N ASN A 256 -35.01 31.48 1.75
CA ASN A 256 -36.30 31.27 2.45
C ASN A 256 -36.84 32.54 3.15
N GLY A 257 -36.39 33.72 2.77
CA GLY A 257 -36.74 35.00 3.37
C GLY A 257 -35.55 35.67 4.07
N PRO A 258 -35.78 36.79 4.76
CA PRO A 258 -34.70 37.54 5.39
C PRO A 258 -34.06 36.77 6.54
N ILE A 259 -32.75 36.88 6.63
CA ILE A 259 -31.92 36.27 7.70
C ILE A 259 -30.99 37.34 8.29
N GLU A 260 -30.57 37.14 9.53
CA GLU A 260 -29.51 37.91 10.17
C GLU A 260 -28.15 37.27 9.89
N ALA A 261 -27.24 38.01 9.31
CA ALA A 261 -25.85 37.56 9.02
C ALA A 261 -24.87 38.38 9.87
N THR A 262 -23.76 37.69 10.29
CA THR A 262 -22.71 38.31 11.09
C THR A 262 -21.42 38.38 10.28
N ILE A 263 -20.77 39.54 10.32
CA ILE A 263 -19.47 39.79 9.65
C ILE A 263 -18.34 39.17 10.49
N ILE A 264 -17.47 38.40 9.83
CA ILE A 264 -16.26 37.82 10.41
C ILE A 264 -15.05 38.35 9.64
N LYS A 265 -14.08 38.91 10.35
CA LYS A 265 -12.79 39.32 9.75
C LYS A 265 -11.76 38.23 10.04
N ASP A 266 -11.22 37.59 8.97
CA ASP A 266 -10.21 36.56 9.11
C ASP A 266 -9.22 36.57 7.93
N SER A 267 -7.92 36.40 8.24
CA SER A 267 -6.83 36.38 7.27
C SER A 267 -6.79 35.11 6.39
N MET A 268 -7.65 34.11 6.67
CA MET A 268 -7.81 32.93 5.83
C MET A 268 -8.38 33.26 4.44
N ILE A 269 -9.08 34.39 4.32
CA ILE A 269 -9.69 34.79 3.05
C ILE A 269 -8.65 35.36 2.11
N ASP A 270 -8.57 34.80 0.91
CA ASP A 270 -7.79 35.35 -0.18
C ASP A 270 -8.52 36.55 -0.81
N MET A 271 -7.94 37.74 -0.66
CA MET A 271 -8.49 39.00 -1.18
C MET A 271 -8.56 39.03 -2.70
N GLU A 272 -7.72 38.24 -3.37
CA GLU A 272 -7.59 38.21 -4.84
C GLU A 272 -8.56 37.19 -5.47
N PHE A 273 -9.10 36.25 -4.66
CA PHE A 273 -10.00 35.22 -5.15
C PHE A 273 -11.45 35.70 -5.21
N GLY A 274 -12.06 35.68 -6.39
CA GLY A 274 -13.45 36.06 -6.60
C GLY A 274 -13.74 37.51 -6.18
N THR A 275 -14.66 37.68 -5.25
CA THR A 275 -15.02 39.00 -4.69
C THR A 275 -14.24 39.35 -3.43
N GLY A 276 -13.41 38.45 -2.90
CA GLY A 276 -12.74 38.60 -1.60
C GLY A 276 -13.68 38.47 -0.40
N VAL A 277 -14.92 38.04 -0.63
CA VAL A 277 -15.92 37.76 0.41
C VAL A 277 -16.57 36.41 0.17
N MET A 278 -16.78 35.65 1.22
CA MET A 278 -17.50 34.39 1.14
C MET A 278 -18.48 34.21 2.31
N THR A 279 -19.49 33.41 2.12
CA THR A 279 -20.31 32.86 3.20
C THR A 279 -19.82 31.48 3.56
N ILE A 280 -19.95 31.08 4.82
CA ILE A 280 -19.47 29.78 5.33
C ILE A 280 -20.62 28.87 5.75
N THR A 281 -20.38 27.57 5.51
CA THR A 281 -21.29 26.51 5.94
C THR A 281 -20.49 25.47 6.76
N PRO A 282 -20.27 25.73 8.06
CA PRO A 282 -19.33 24.96 8.90
C PRO A 282 -19.60 23.46 9.02
N TRP A 283 -20.82 23.00 8.73
CA TRP A 283 -21.14 21.57 8.76
C TRP A 283 -20.65 20.80 7.54
N HIS A 284 -20.43 21.50 6.41
CA HIS A 284 -20.20 20.89 5.10
C HIS A 284 -18.90 21.31 4.41
N SER A 285 -17.98 21.95 5.15
CA SER A 285 -16.64 22.35 4.69
C SER A 285 -15.65 22.26 5.85
N HIS A 286 -14.47 21.67 5.61
CA HIS A 286 -13.41 21.54 6.61
C HIS A 286 -12.86 22.90 7.02
N GLU A 287 -12.65 23.80 6.07
CA GLU A 287 -12.14 25.15 6.30
C GLU A 287 -13.13 25.99 7.09
N ASP A 288 -14.42 25.89 6.74
CA ASP A 288 -15.49 26.61 7.44
C ASP A 288 -15.67 26.09 8.87
N PHE A 289 -15.46 24.78 9.08
CA PHE A 289 -15.48 24.17 10.41
C PHE A 289 -14.36 24.72 11.31
N GLU A 290 -13.15 24.88 10.79
CA GLU A 290 -12.01 25.44 11.55
C GLU A 290 -12.28 26.90 11.96
N LEU A 291 -12.87 27.69 11.07
CA LEU A 291 -13.34 29.05 11.41
C LEU A 291 -14.41 29.05 12.50
N ALA A 292 -15.36 28.12 12.39
CA ALA A 292 -16.42 28.01 13.38
C ALA A 292 -15.88 27.58 14.77
N GLU A 293 -14.87 26.72 14.82
CA GLU A 293 -14.16 26.38 16.07
C GLU A 293 -13.45 27.62 16.65
N LYS A 294 -12.70 28.34 15.81
CA LYS A 294 -11.92 29.53 16.19
C LYS A 294 -12.77 30.62 16.81
N TYR A 295 -13.92 30.88 16.22
CA TYR A 295 -14.81 31.97 16.63
C TYR A 295 -16.04 31.49 17.41
N LYS A 296 -16.18 30.19 17.70
CA LYS A 296 -17.29 29.56 18.40
C LYS A 296 -18.64 29.85 17.74
N LEU A 297 -18.67 29.71 16.39
CA LEU A 297 -19.84 29.96 15.58
C LEU A 297 -20.81 28.76 15.59
N ASP A 298 -22.09 29.06 15.33
CA ASP A 298 -23.11 28.03 15.13
C ASP A 298 -22.81 27.19 13.87
N ARG A 299 -23.18 25.91 13.95
CA ARG A 299 -23.00 24.93 12.86
C ARG A 299 -24.36 24.32 12.56
N GLU A 300 -24.86 24.59 11.38
CA GLU A 300 -26.18 24.13 10.94
C GLU A 300 -26.02 22.99 9.96
N GLN A 301 -26.64 21.84 10.25
CA GLN A 301 -26.66 20.72 9.29
C GLN A 301 -27.73 20.98 8.22
N ILE A 302 -27.35 20.94 6.97
CA ILE A 302 -28.23 21.17 5.82
C ILE A 302 -28.54 19.86 5.07
N ILE A 303 -27.58 18.98 5.00
CA ILE A 303 -27.62 17.74 4.20
C ILE A 303 -27.52 16.55 5.17
N ASP A 304 -28.39 15.56 4.97
CA ASP A 304 -28.39 14.33 5.76
C ASP A 304 -27.32 13.31 5.26
N LYS A 305 -27.22 12.19 5.98
CA LYS A 305 -26.25 11.11 5.66
C LYS A 305 -26.48 10.40 4.32
N VAL A 306 -27.64 10.58 3.69
CA VAL A 306 -27.96 9.98 2.38
C VAL A 306 -27.96 11.01 1.23
N GLY A 307 -27.47 12.23 1.50
CA GLY A 307 -27.34 13.31 0.52
C GLY A 307 -28.65 13.99 0.19
N LYS A 308 -29.60 14.08 1.14
CA LYS A 308 -30.86 14.81 1.00
C LYS A 308 -30.88 16.05 1.88
N LEU A 309 -31.61 17.06 1.44
CA LEU A 309 -31.78 18.30 2.19
C LEU A 309 -32.69 18.09 3.41
N LEU A 310 -32.31 18.67 4.55
CA LEU A 310 -33.02 18.66 5.82
C LEU A 310 -34.14 19.73 5.83
N PRO A 311 -35.05 19.73 6.86
CA PRO A 311 -36.17 20.67 6.98
C PRO A 311 -35.81 22.16 6.90
N ILE A 312 -34.56 22.55 7.24
CA ILE A 312 -34.09 23.93 7.11
C ILE A 312 -34.17 24.44 5.65
N ALA A 313 -34.12 23.54 4.69
CA ALA A 313 -34.25 23.87 3.26
C ALA A 313 -35.69 24.22 2.85
N GLY A 314 -36.65 24.16 3.77
CA GLY A 314 -38.06 24.52 3.52
C GLY A 314 -38.69 23.61 2.45
N GLU A 315 -39.19 24.19 1.35
CA GLU A 315 -39.84 23.45 0.26
C GLU A 315 -38.92 22.43 -0.46
N PHE A 316 -37.61 22.54 -0.30
CA PHE A 316 -36.64 21.62 -0.88
C PHE A 316 -36.31 20.45 0.05
N ALA A 317 -36.86 20.40 1.27
CA ALA A 317 -36.60 19.35 2.23
C ALA A 317 -36.93 17.97 1.67
N GLY A 318 -36.01 16.97 1.90
CA GLY A 318 -36.13 15.61 1.41
C GLY A 318 -35.68 15.41 -0.04
N MET A 319 -35.39 16.48 -0.79
CA MET A 319 -34.84 16.37 -2.15
C MET A 319 -33.37 15.96 -2.09
N LYS A 320 -32.92 15.18 -3.09
CA LYS A 320 -31.49 14.96 -3.30
C LYS A 320 -30.82 16.28 -3.69
N ILE A 321 -29.60 16.49 -3.20
CA ILE A 321 -28.84 17.72 -3.48
C ILE A 321 -28.67 18.00 -4.98
N SER A 322 -28.42 16.96 -5.80
CA SER A 322 -28.33 17.06 -7.26
C SER A 322 -29.58 17.65 -7.90
N ASP A 323 -30.74 17.24 -7.40
CA ASP A 323 -32.05 17.57 -7.99
C ASP A 323 -32.56 18.94 -7.46
N ALA A 324 -32.01 19.40 -6.36
CA ALA A 324 -32.37 20.64 -5.71
C ALA A 324 -31.63 21.86 -6.27
N ARG A 325 -30.39 21.71 -6.77
CA ARG A 325 -29.52 22.82 -7.18
C ARG A 325 -30.15 23.79 -8.15
N ASP A 326 -30.64 23.28 -9.27
CA ASP A 326 -31.24 24.14 -10.32
C ASP A 326 -32.51 24.84 -9.79
N LYS A 327 -33.32 24.16 -8.98
CA LYS A 327 -34.55 24.74 -8.38
C LYS A 327 -34.25 25.83 -7.34
N ILE A 328 -33.17 25.66 -6.56
CA ILE A 328 -32.71 26.68 -5.62
C ILE A 328 -32.27 27.93 -6.37
N ILE A 329 -31.52 27.77 -7.47
CA ILE A 329 -31.09 28.88 -8.31
C ILE A 329 -32.26 29.56 -8.99
N GLU A 330 -33.23 28.81 -9.50
CA GLU A 330 -34.47 29.38 -10.06
C GLU A 330 -35.21 30.27 -9.04
N LYS A 331 -35.34 29.82 -7.80
CA LYS A 331 -35.95 30.63 -6.72
C LYS A 331 -35.12 31.89 -6.40
N LEU A 332 -33.81 31.80 -6.36
CA LEU A 332 -32.94 32.94 -6.17
C LEU A 332 -33.02 33.95 -7.30
N ASP A 333 -33.13 33.46 -8.57
CA ASP A 333 -33.28 34.30 -9.75
C ASP A 333 -34.63 35.07 -9.73
N GLN A 334 -35.71 34.39 -9.36
CA GLN A 334 -37.02 35.01 -9.15
C GLN A 334 -37.01 36.14 -8.13
N LYS A 335 -36.08 36.07 -7.15
CA LYS A 335 -35.84 37.12 -6.17
C LYS A 335 -34.87 38.19 -6.62
N GLY A 336 -34.28 38.08 -7.82
CA GLY A 336 -33.27 39.01 -8.35
C GLY A 336 -31.91 38.90 -7.62
N LEU A 337 -31.63 37.74 -7.04
CA LEU A 337 -30.41 37.49 -6.28
C LEU A 337 -29.30 36.74 -7.08
N VAL A 338 -29.57 36.33 -8.31
CA VAL A 338 -28.56 35.74 -9.21
C VAL A 338 -27.90 36.86 -10.02
N VAL A 339 -26.60 37.01 -9.85
CA VAL A 339 -25.78 38.02 -10.58
C VAL A 339 -25.22 37.42 -11.86
N LYS A 340 -24.64 36.21 -11.77
CA LYS A 340 -24.00 35.53 -12.89
C LYS A 340 -24.01 34.04 -12.72
N ILE A 341 -24.14 33.30 -13.82
CA ILE A 341 -23.95 31.86 -13.88
C ILE A 341 -22.84 31.55 -14.89
N ASP A 342 -21.79 30.86 -14.44
CA ASP A 342 -20.77 30.30 -15.31
C ASP A 342 -21.09 28.82 -15.55
N GLU A 343 -21.60 28.52 -16.73
CA GLU A 343 -22.00 27.16 -17.15
C GLU A 343 -20.81 26.25 -17.50
N ASN A 344 -19.60 26.77 -17.56
CA ASN A 344 -18.41 26.05 -17.98
C ASN A 344 -17.34 25.94 -16.89
N TYR A 345 -17.72 26.20 -15.65
CA TYR A 345 -16.81 26.09 -14.53
C TYR A 345 -16.33 24.63 -14.34
N VAL A 346 -15.01 24.45 -14.31
CA VAL A 346 -14.39 23.16 -14.06
C VAL A 346 -13.80 23.17 -12.66
N ASN A 347 -14.22 22.26 -11.83
CA ASN A 347 -13.67 22.09 -10.50
C ASN A 347 -13.31 20.64 -10.21
N ARG A 348 -12.43 20.43 -9.26
CA ARG A 348 -12.07 19.11 -8.75
C ARG A 348 -13.09 18.69 -7.69
N VAL A 349 -13.81 17.62 -7.96
CA VAL A 349 -14.82 17.06 -7.06
C VAL A 349 -14.22 15.85 -6.35
N ALA A 350 -14.28 15.85 -5.04
CA ALA A 350 -13.87 14.72 -4.20
C ALA A 350 -14.89 13.57 -4.32
N THR A 351 -14.44 12.39 -4.68
CA THR A 351 -15.26 11.17 -4.81
C THR A 351 -14.62 10.01 -4.05
N ALA A 352 -15.44 9.11 -3.51
CA ALA A 352 -14.97 7.91 -2.86
C ALA A 352 -14.45 6.90 -3.90
N GLU A 353 -13.20 6.47 -3.80
CA GLU A 353 -12.55 5.56 -4.75
C GLU A 353 -13.37 4.27 -4.99
N ARG A 354 -13.92 3.69 -3.92
CA ARG A 354 -14.59 2.38 -3.98
C ARG A 354 -16.00 2.44 -4.51
N THR A 355 -16.76 3.48 -4.18
CA THR A 355 -18.18 3.60 -4.52
C THR A 355 -18.46 4.57 -5.67
N GLY A 356 -17.52 5.49 -5.95
CA GLY A 356 -17.71 6.63 -6.85
C GLY A 356 -18.73 7.64 -6.32
N GLY A 357 -19.09 7.59 -5.04
CA GLY A 357 -19.96 8.58 -4.38
C GLY A 357 -19.22 9.92 -4.22
N VAL A 358 -19.94 11.03 -4.39
CA VAL A 358 -19.39 12.36 -4.09
C VAL A 358 -19.30 12.50 -2.56
N ILE A 359 -18.13 12.90 -2.09
CA ILE A 359 -17.87 13.11 -0.67
C ILE A 359 -18.68 14.31 -0.16
N GLU A 360 -19.36 14.11 0.94
CA GLU A 360 -20.07 15.15 1.68
C GLU A 360 -19.45 15.29 3.07
N PRO A 361 -18.68 16.36 3.37
CA PRO A 361 -18.19 16.59 4.71
C PRO A 361 -19.35 16.68 5.71
N GLN A 362 -19.21 16.00 6.84
CA GLN A 362 -20.25 15.94 7.89
C GLN A 362 -19.61 16.05 9.28
N ILE A 363 -20.22 16.76 10.19
CA ILE A 363 -19.84 16.69 11.60
C ILE A 363 -20.52 15.46 12.22
N MET A 364 -19.70 14.52 12.66
CA MET A 364 -20.19 13.25 13.18
C MET A 364 -19.47 12.86 14.47
N LEU A 365 -20.19 12.14 15.33
CA LEU A 365 -19.60 11.50 16.50
C LEU A 365 -18.83 10.25 16.05
N GLN A 366 -17.50 10.31 16.09
CA GLN A 366 -16.60 9.28 15.59
C GLN A 366 -15.49 9.00 16.60
N TRP A 367 -14.75 7.91 16.39
CA TRP A 367 -13.56 7.58 17.16
C TRP A 367 -12.30 8.11 16.47
N PHE A 368 -11.44 8.76 17.27
CA PHE A 368 -10.21 9.40 16.78
C PHE A 368 -9.02 8.99 17.62
N VAL A 369 -7.84 8.98 16.96
CA VAL A 369 -6.52 8.96 17.62
C VAL A 369 -6.01 10.38 17.70
N ASP A 370 -5.77 10.90 18.92
CA ASP A 370 -5.11 12.18 19.17
C ASP A 370 -3.60 12.03 18.94
N VAL A 371 -3.12 12.61 17.85
CA VAL A 371 -1.72 12.52 17.46
C VAL A 371 -0.81 13.54 18.14
N ASN A 372 -1.40 14.54 18.80
CA ASN A 372 -0.69 15.66 19.45
C ASN A 372 -0.56 15.50 20.96
N LYS A 373 -1.36 14.63 21.58
CA LYS A 373 -1.34 14.40 23.02
C LYS A 373 0.02 13.85 23.47
N LYS A 374 0.54 14.41 24.57
CA LYS A 374 1.78 13.96 25.19
C LYS A 374 1.59 12.65 25.95
N ILE A 375 2.56 11.75 25.84
CA ILE A 375 2.51 10.38 26.36
C ILE A 375 3.59 10.20 27.41
N SER A 376 3.20 10.14 28.69
CA SER A 376 4.14 10.06 29.82
C SER A 376 5.05 8.81 29.74
N SER A 377 4.53 7.68 29.26
CA SER A 377 5.28 6.43 29.06
C SER A 377 6.22 6.46 27.85
N ARG A 378 6.29 7.57 27.12
CA ARG A 378 7.14 7.81 25.95
C ARG A 378 7.86 9.16 26.06
N ASP A 379 8.45 9.45 27.20
CA ASP A 379 9.25 10.64 27.48
C ASP A 379 8.50 11.95 27.20
N ASP A 380 7.20 11.99 27.48
CA ASP A 380 6.29 13.11 27.20
C ASP A 380 6.29 13.54 25.72
N LYS A 381 6.54 12.61 24.81
CA LYS A 381 6.41 12.83 23.37
C LYS A 381 4.98 12.54 22.88
N SER A 382 4.55 13.24 21.86
CA SER A 382 3.33 12.93 21.14
C SER A 382 3.57 11.83 20.11
N LEU A 383 2.49 11.22 19.59
CA LEU A 383 2.60 10.26 18.48
C LEU A 383 3.29 10.89 17.27
N LYS A 384 2.99 12.15 16.96
CA LYS A 384 3.63 12.91 15.88
C LYS A 384 5.14 13.03 16.07
N GLU A 385 5.61 13.38 17.26
CA GLU A 385 7.05 13.44 17.57
C GLU A 385 7.73 12.08 17.47
N LEU A 386 7.06 11.01 17.97
CA LEU A 386 7.56 9.63 17.86
C LEU A 386 7.68 9.16 16.40
N MET A 387 6.85 9.69 15.48
CA MET A 387 6.95 9.41 14.06
C MET A 387 8.13 10.16 13.41
N LEU A 388 8.34 11.42 13.76
CA LEU A 388 9.35 12.28 13.12
C LEU A 388 10.79 11.91 13.51
N GLU A 389 11.02 11.62 14.79
CA GLU A 389 12.37 11.43 15.34
C GLU A 389 13.15 10.28 14.67
N PRO A 390 12.62 9.05 14.49
CA PRO A 390 13.41 7.95 13.96
C PRO A 390 13.92 8.19 12.54
N VAL A 391 13.17 8.92 11.73
CA VAL A 391 13.57 9.28 10.37
C VAL A 391 14.57 10.43 10.41
N ARG A 392 14.32 11.46 11.24
CA ARG A 392 15.23 12.61 11.40
C ARG A 392 16.59 12.19 11.93
N ASP A 393 16.64 11.24 12.86
CA ASP A 393 17.86 10.70 13.46
C ASP A 393 18.57 9.68 12.56
N GLY A 394 18.02 9.35 11.39
CA GLY A 394 18.58 8.37 10.46
C GLY A 394 18.49 6.91 10.95
N LYS A 395 17.68 6.63 11.98
CA LYS A 395 17.39 5.26 12.44
C LYS A 395 16.52 4.49 11.46
N ILE A 396 15.65 5.21 10.75
CA ILE A 396 14.87 4.71 9.62
C ILE A 396 15.35 5.48 8.39
N LYS A 397 15.82 4.75 7.38
CA LYS A 397 16.22 5.32 6.10
C LYS A 397 15.11 5.12 5.07
N ILE A 398 14.62 6.19 4.46
CA ILE A 398 13.64 6.13 3.36
C ILE A 398 14.39 6.27 2.02
N MET A 399 14.20 5.33 1.13
CA MET A 399 14.88 5.27 -0.16
C MET A 399 13.89 5.32 -1.32
N PRO A 400 14.12 6.20 -2.31
CA PRO A 400 15.18 7.23 -2.36
C PRO A 400 14.90 8.43 -1.44
N ASP A 401 15.96 9.14 -1.08
CA ASP A 401 16.00 10.18 -0.03
C ASP A 401 14.97 11.32 -0.23
N HIS A 402 14.55 11.63 -1.46
CA HIS A 402 13.56 12.69 -1.69
C HIS A 402 12.19 12.41 -1.07
N PHE A 403 11.84 11.14 -0.78
CA PHE A 403 10.61 10.78 -0.09
C PHE A 403 10.64 11.10 1.41
N GLU A 404 11.82 11.32 2.02
CA GLU A 404 11.89 11.82 3.40
C GLU A 404 11.20 13.18 3.54
N LYS A 405 11.38 14.06 2.55
CA LYS A 405 10.70 15.36 2.50
C LYS A 405 9.18 15.21 2.44
N VAL A 406 8.70 14.28 1.62
CA VAL A 406 7.27 13.95 1.51
C VAL A 406 6.75 13.45 2.85
N TYR A 407 7.49 12.54 3.49
CA TYR A 407 7.16 12.01 4.82
C TYR A 407 7.05 13.11 5.87
N PHE A 408 8.05 13.99 5.98
CA PHE A 408 8.06 15.07 6.98
C PHE A 408 6.89 16.04 6.78
N ASN A 409 6.65 16.50 5.57
CA ASN A 409 5.53 17.41 5.28
C ASN A 409 4.18 16.81 5.73
N TRP A 410 3.95 15.55 5.44
CA TRP A 410 2.71 14.87 5.82
C TRP A 410 2.58 14.70 7.32
N VAL A 411 3.64 14.28 8.02
CA VAL A 411 3.58 14.04 9.46
C VAL A 411 3.47 15.36 10.22
N GLU A 412 4.12 16.42 9.79
CA GLU A 412 4.04 17.75 10.42
C GLU A 412 2.63 18.34 10.35
N ASP A 413 1.90 18.11 9.26
CA ASP A 413 0.52 18.56 9.06
C ASP A 413 -0.54 17.54 9.52
N LEU A 414 -0.13 16.43 10.12
CA LEU A 414 -1.05 15.35 10.52
C LEU A 414 -2.09 15.84 11.53
N ARG A 415 -3.36 15.61 11.21
CA ARG A 415 -4.52 15.84 12.10
C ARG A 415 -4.89 14.56 12.84
N ASP A 416 -5.79 14.67 13.82
CA ASP A 416 -6.34 13.52 14.52
C ASP A 416 -6.95 12.53 13.53
N TRP A 417 -6.59 11.27 13.68
CA TRP A 417 -6.96 10.22 12.74
C TRP A 417 -8.32 9.61 13.10
N CYS A 418 -9.32 9.75 12.23
CA CYS A 418 -10.62 9.08 12.35
C CYS A 418 -10.48 7.59 12.07
N ILE A 419 -10.69 6.75 13.09
CA ILE A 419 -10.48 5.29 13.02
C ILE A 419 -11.77 4.47 12.96
N SER A 420 -12.96 5.07 13.02
CA SER A 420 -14.24 4.35 12.96
C SER A 420 -14.84 4.35 11.56
N ARG A 421 -15.44 3.22 11.18
CA ARG A 421 -16.12 2.98 9.90
C ARG A 421 -17.48 2.35 10.13
N GLN A 422 -18.52 2.81 9.42
CA GLN A 422 -19.92 2.36 9.55
C GLN A 422 -20.22 1.21 8.57
N ILE A 423 -19.24 0.35 8.33
CA ILE A 423 -19.40 -0.90 7.61
C ILE A 423 -19.55 -2.06 8.60
N TRP A 424 -19.90 -3.26 8.13
CA TRP A 424 -20.12 -4.41 9.00
C TRP A 424 -18.95 -5.39 9.05
N PHE A 425 -18.16 -5.44 8.00
CA PHE A 425 -16.98 -6.31 7.90
C PHE A 425 -15.73 -5.57 8.35
N GLY A 426 -15.05 -6.09 9.37
CA GLY A 426 -13.82 -5.52 9.93
C GLY A 426 -13.66 -5.82 11.42
N HIS A 427 -12.63 -5.23 12.02
CA HIS A 427 -12.35 -5.32 13.45
C HIS A 427 -13.35 -4.46 14.21
N ARG A 428 -14.29 -5.08 14.91
CA ARG A 428 -15.30 -4.34 15.64
C ARG A 428 -14.71 -3.59 16.82
N ILE A 429 -15.10 -2.34 17.02
CA ILE A 429 -14.58 -1.47 18.10
C ILE A 429 -14.87 -2.12 19.46
N PRO A 430 -13.86 -2.33 20.34
CA PRO A 430 -13.98 -3.06 21.58
C PRO A 430 -14.49 -2.17 22.73
N VAL A 431 -15.60 -1.49 22.48
CA VAL A 431 -16.28 -0.64 23.46
C VAL A 431 -17.73 -1.09 23.60
N TRP A 432 -18.21 -1.17 24.83
CA TRP A 432 -19.59 -1.57 25.17
C TRP A 432 -20.28 -0.45 25.96
N TYR A 433 -21.57 -0.33 25.74
CA TYR A 433 -22.44 0.68 26.38
C TYR A 433 -23.55 -0.01 27.16
N LYS A 434 -23.86 0.55 28.36
CA LYS A 434 -25.04 0.19 29.14
C LYS A 434 -25.61 1.44 29.77
N GLY A 435 -26.63 2.02 29.14
CA GLY A 435 -27.11 3.35 29.50
C GLY A 435 -26.01 4.40 29.32
N SER A 436 -25.59 5.05 30.39
CA SER A 436 -24.50 6.03 30.42
C SER A 436 -23.11 5.40 30.71
N GLU A 437 -23.07 4.11 31.05
CA GLU A 437 -21.82 3.40 31.34
C GLU A 437 -21.10 3.04 30.05
N ILE A 438 -19.79 3.21 30.03
CA ILE A 438 -18.90 2.87 28.89
C ILE A 438 -17.82 1.93 29.41
N TYR A 439 -17.62 0.83 28.75
CA TYR A 439 -16.56 -0.13 29.03
C TYR A 439 -15.73 -0.38 27.78
N CYS A 440 -14.41 -0.27 27.90
CA CYS A 440 -13.46 -0.64 26.87
C CYS A 440 -12.65 -1.85 27.35
N GLY A 441 -12.53 -2.92 26.53
CA GLY A 441 -11.81 -4.12 26.95
C GLY A 441 -11.70 -5.17 25.84
N LEU A 442 -11.01 -6.28 26.12
CA LEU A 442 -10.77 -7.36 25.14
C LEU A 442 -11.98 -8.26 24.88
N GLY A 443 -13.02 -8.13 25.66
CA GLY A 443 -14.28 -8.87 25.54
C GLY A 443 -15.40 -8.17 26.26
N ALA A 444 -16.62 -8.65 26.07
CA ALA A 444 -17.81 -8.09 26.72
C ALA A 444 -17.67 -8.12 28.26
N PRO A 445 -18.06 -7.05 28.98
CA PRO A 445 -18.08 -7.08 30.42
C PRO A 445 -19.16 -8.05 30.94
N SER A 446 -19.01 -8.50 32.19
CA SER A 446 -19.99 -9.38 32.83
C SER A 446 -21.32 -8.69 33.08
N GLY A 447 -22.43 -9.44 32.99
CA GLY A 447 -23.80 -8.99 33.20
C GLY A 447 -24.53 -8.58 31.92
N ASP A 448 -25.87 -8.61 31.99
CA ASP A 448 -26.73 -8.35 30.84
C ASP A 448 -26.87 -6.86 30.52
N GLY A 449 -27.27 -6.57 29.27
CA GLY A 449 -27.63 -5.24 28.80
C GLY A 449 -26.47 -4.41 28.23
N TRP A 450 -25.30 -4.98 28.09
CA TRP A 450 -24.19 -4.36 27.38
C TRP A 450 -24.32 -4.54 25.87
N VAL A 451 -24.18 -3.46 25.12
CA VAL A 451 -24.22 -3.43 23.66
C VAL A 451 -22.88 -2.94 23.16
N GLN A 452 -22.23 -3.75 22.31
CA GLN A 452 -20.97 -3.37 21.69
C GLN A 452 -21.19 -2.27 20.65
N ASP A 453 -20.22 -1.36 20.51
CA ASP A 453 -20.18 -0.37 19.42
C ASP A 453 -20.42 -1.04 18.06
N GLU A 454 -21.24 -0.43 17.21
CA GLU A 454 -21.61 -1.02 15.91
C GLU A 454 -20.54 -0.82 14.83
N ASP A 455 -19.69 0.19 15.01
CA ASP A 455 -18.65 0.55 14.08
C ASP A 455 -17.48 -0.44 14.11
N VAL A 456 -16.77 -0.52 13.00
CA VAL A 456 -15.50 -1.25 12.89
C VAL A 456 -14.33 -0.28 12.74
N LEU A 457 -13.13 -0.77 12.97
CA LEU A 457 -11.91 0.00 12.81
C LEU A 457 -11.55 0.15 11.32
N ASP A 458 -10.93 1.27 11.00
CA ASP A 458 -10.24 1.49 9.74
C ASP A 458 -9.23 0.36 9.47
N THR A 459 -9.14 -0.11 8.24
CA THR A 459 -8.18 -1.16 7.84
C THR A 459 -6.73 -0.75 8.13
N TRP A 460 -6.42 0.54 8.01
CA TRP A 460 -5.10 1.06 8.32
C TRP A 460 -4.71 0.94 9.80
N PHE A 461 -5.67 0.82 10.71
CA PHE A 461 -5.39 0.56 12.12
C PHE A 461 -4.82 -0.85 12.33
N SER A 462 -5.41 -1.86 11.71
CA SER A 462 -4.88 -3.22 11.77
C SER A 462 -3.57 -3.36 10.98
N SER A 463 -3.49 -2.73 9.81
CA SER A 463 -2.30 -2.78 8.95
C SER A 463 -1.09 -2.05 9.56
N ALA A 464 -1.30 -1.06 10.43
CA ALA A 464 -0.23 -0.40 11.17
C ALA A 464 0.52 -1.32 12.14
N LEU A 465 -0.11 -2.39 12.59
CA LEU A 465 0.49 -3.36 13.51
C LEU A 465 1.30 -4.46 12.77
N TRP A 466 1.24 -4.50 11.44
CA TRP A 466 1.72 -5.61 10.63
C TRP A 466 3.16 -6.03 10.92
N PRO A 467 4.17 -5.14 11.06
CA PRO A 467 5.56 -5.53 11.29
C PRO A 467 5.79 -6.39 12.55
N PHE A 468 4.97 -6.21 13.58
CA PHE A 468 5.14 -6.90 14.86
C PHE A 468 3.98 -7.83 15.23
N SER A 469 2.76 -7.57 14.74
CA SER A 469 1.63 -8.49 14.95
C SER A 469 1.82 -9.82 14.22
N THR A 470 2.44 -9.81 13.03
CA THR A 470 2.81 -11.02 12.28
C THR A 470 3.81 -11.89 13.04
N MET A 471 4.59 -11.29 13.93
CA MET A 471 5.52 -11.95 14.86
C MET A 471 4.90 -12.23 16.23
N ASN A 472 3.55 -12.30 16.29
CA ASN A 472 2.72 -12.65 17.44
C ASN A 472 2.71 -11.64 18.61
N TRP A 473 3.05 -10.36 18.37
CA TRP A 473 2.74 -9.34 19.38
C TRP A 473 1.22 -9.35 19.69
N PRO A 474 0.77 -9.18 20.96
CA PRO A 474 1.49 -8.69 22.14
C PRO A 474 2.29 -9.77 22.91
N GLU A 475 2.34 -10.99 22.43
CA GLU A 475 3.11 -12.06 23.06
C GLU A 475 4.61 -11.86 22.81
N ASN A 476 5.43 -12.22 23.81
CA ASN A 476 6.88 -12.14 23.71
C ASN A 476 7.43 -13.38 22.98
N SER A 477 7.14 -13.51 21.70
CA SER A 477 7.51 -14.67 20.89
C SER A 477 9.00 -14.72 20.54
N SER A 478 9.50 -15.87 20.11
CA SER A 478 10.85 -16.03 19.56
C SER A 478 11.03 -15.22 18.27
N ASP A 479 10.02 -15.16 17.42
CA ASP A 479 10.07 -14.42 16.16
C ASP A 479 10.22 -12.91 16.43
N LEU A 480 9.42 -12.37 17.35
CA LEU A 480 9.53 -10.96 17.74
C LEU A 480 10.92 -10.60 18.30
N LYS A 481 11.53 -11.49 19.09
CA LYS A 481 12.87 -11.27 19.64
C LYS A 481 13.99 -11.35 18.60
N ASN A 482 13.84 -12.25 17.62
CA ASN A 482 14.92 -12.60 16.70
C ASN A 482 14.87 -11.82 15.38
N TYR A 483 13.70 -11.31 14.97
CA TYR A 483 13.49 -10.75 13.63
C TYR A 483 12.86 -9.35 13.63
N PHE A 484 12.55 -8.79 14.81
CA PHE A 484 12.05 -7.43 14.93
C PHE A 484 13.11 -6.51 15.57
N PRO A 485 13.30 -5.26 15.05
CA PRO A 485 12.66 -4.67 13.88
C PRO A 485 12.99 -5.40 12.57
N THR A 486 12.12 -5.28 11.56
CA THR A 486 12.43 -5.85 10.25
C THR A 486 13.56 -5.08 9.57
N THR A 487 14.34 -5.76 8.74
CA THR A 487 15.49 -5.12 8.08
C THR A 487 15.04 -4.15 7.00
N VAL A 488 14.06 -4.57 6.20
CA VAL A 488 13.52 -3.77 5.10
C VAL A 488 11.99 -3.81 5.13
N LEU A 489 11.37 -2.69 4.83
CA LEU A 489 10.00 -2.59 4.34
C LEU A 489 10.08 -2.19 2.87
N GLU A 490 9.46 -2.95 2.00
CA GLU A 490 9.32 -2.64 0.58
C GLU A 490 7.87 -2.28 0.29
N THR A 491 7.60 -1.16 -0.41
CA THR A 491 6.24 -0.77 -0.79
C THR A 491 6.21 0.31 -1.87
N GLY A 492 5.04 0.54 -2.48
CA GLY A 492 4.81 1.66 -3.38
C GLY A 492 4.89 3.01 -2.67
N TYR A 493 5.43 4.01 -3.35
CA TYR A 493 5.57 5.36 -2.78
C TYR A 493 4.23 6.04 -2.47
N ASP A 494 3.15 5.60 -3.09
CA ASP A 494 1.80 6.16 -2.94
C ASP A 494 1.18 5.89 -1.57
N ILE A 495 1.67 4.90 -0.82
CA ILE A 495 1.19 4.57 0.53
C ILE A 495 2.19 4.89 1.65
N ILE A 496 3.16 5.78 1.39
CA ILE A 496 4.14 6.20 2.41
C ILE A 496 3.47 6.75 3.66
N PHE A 497 2.47 7.60 3.51
CA PHE A 497 1.76 8.20 4.63
C PHE A 497 0.79 7.20 5.28
N PHE A 498 -0.02 6.53 4.47
CA PHE A 498 -1.13 5.70 4.96
C PHE A 498 -0.66 4.45 5.69
N TRP A 499 0.46 3.88 5.26
CA TRP A 499 0.96 2.64 5.83
C TRP A 499 2.30 2.81 6.55
N VAL A 500 3.31 3.34 5.88
CA VAL A 500 4.67 3.48 6.46
C VAL A 500 4.63 4.34 7.72
N ALA A 501 4.05 5.54 7.64
CA ALA A 501 3.96 6.46 8.75
C ALA A 501 3.16 5.87 9.93
N ARG A 502 2.04 5.18 9.65
CA ARG A 502 1.21 4.53 10.68
C ARG A 502 1.89 3.34 11.33
N MET A 503 2.70 2.56 10.59
CA MET A 503 3.52 1.50 11.18
C MET A 503 4.58 2.08 12.13
N ILE A 504 5.20 3.19 11.78
CA ILE A 504 6.16 3.88 12.66
C ILE A 504 5.45 4.36 13.93
N LEU A 505 4.28 5.00 13.79
CA LEU A 505 3.45 5.42 14.93
C LEU A 505 3.15 4.25 15.88
N ALA A 506 2.59 3.18 15.34
CA ALA A 506 2.17 2.02 16.11
C ALA A 506 3.37 1.34 16.79
N SER A 507 4.44 1.10 16.05
CA SER A 507 5.64 0.46 16.59
C SER A 507 6.27 1.27 17.72
N GLN A 508 6.48 2.56 17.54
CA GLN A 508 7.05 3.45 18.57
C GLN A 508 6.17 3.49 19.82
N PHE A 509 4.85 3.51 19.65
CA PHE A 509 3.95 3.52 20.79
C PHE A 509 3.90 2.17 21.53
N PHE A 510 3.74 1.05 20.80
CA PHE A 510 3.50 -0.26 21.45
C PHE A 510 4.78 -0.95 21.88
N THR A 511 5.86 -0.84 21.11
CA THR A 511 7.11 -1.57 21.36
C THR A 511 8.25 -0.68 21.85
N GLY A 512 8.20 0.63 21.61
CA GLY A 512 9.30 1.55 21.87
C GLY A 512 10.46 1.40 20.88
N GLN A 513 10.26 0.66 19.77
CA GLN A 513 11.29 0.39 18.76
C GLN A 513 10.80 0.85 17.39
N ILE A 514 11.75 1.07 16.46
CA ILE A 514 11.43 1.28 15.05
C ILE A 514 10.82 0.00 14.46
N PRO A 515 9.89 0.09 13.50
CA PRO A 515 9.31 -1.11 12.88
C PRO A 515 10.23 -1.78 11.86
N PHE A 516 11.10 -1.00 11.21
CA PHE A 516 12.04 -1.42 10.16
C PHE A 516 13.20 -0.44 10.08
N GLU A 517 14.36 -0.91 9.56
CA GLU A 517 15.56 -0.08 9.41
C GLU A 517 15.57 0.71 8.10
N THR A 518 15.12 0.11 7.01
CA THR A 518 15.09 0.72 5.68
C THR A 518 13.69 0.60 5.07
N VAL A 519 13.21 1.68 4.47
CA VAL A 519 12.00 1.71 3.64
C VAL A 519 12.43 1.86 2.18
N TYR A 520 12.24 0.80 1.39
CA TYR A 520 12.50 0.82 -0.05
C TYR A 520 11.21 1.14 -0.80
N MET A 521 11.18 2.25 -1.53
CA MET A 521 10.02 2.66 -2.30
C MET A 521 10.17 2.24 -3.76
N HIS A 522 9.18 1.50 -4.30
CA HIS A 522 9.05 1.32 -5.73
C HIS A 522 8.05 2.30 -6.34
N GLY A 523 8.16 2.54 -7.64
CA GLY A 523 7.23 3.38 -8.40
C GLY A 523 6.02 2.60 -8.92
N ILE A 524 5.05 3.32 -9.46
CA ILE A 524 3.85 2.74 -10.06
C ILE A 524 4.20 2.07 -11.40
N VAL A 525 3.64 0.89 -11.64
CA VAL A 525 3.80 0.20 -12.92
C VAL A 525 2.85 0.80 -13.96
N ARG A 526 3.40 1.19 -15.11
CA ARG A 526 2.70 1.79 -16.24
C ARG A 526 2.83 0.93 -17.48
N ASP A 527 1.92 1.11 -18.45
CA ASP A 527 2.05 0.44 -19.74
C ASP A 527 3.24 0.98 -20.56
N GLY A 528 3.54 0.34 -21.68
CA GLY A 528 4.68 0.73 -22.56
C GLY A 528 4.61 2.19 -23.06
N GLN A 529 3.44 2.82 -23.02
CA GLN A 529 3.21 4.23 -23.38
C GLN A 529 3.28 5.18 -22.17
N GLY A 530 3.51 4.65 -20.97
CA GLY A 530 3.60 5.42 -19.72
C GLY A 530 2.24 5.79 -19.10
N ARG A 531 1.13 5.19 -19.56
CA ARG A 531 -0.21 5.41 -19.01
C ARG A 531 -0.44 4.53 -17.78
N LYS A 532 -1.25 5.00 -16.84
CA LYS A 532 -1.70 4.18 -15.70
C LYS A 532 -2.42 2.92 -16.22
N ILE A 533 -2.07 1.77 -15.68
CA ILE A 533 -2.73 0.51 -16.01
C ILE A 533 -4.08 0.46 -15.31
N SER A 534 -5.16 0.24 -16.08
CA SER A 534 -6.50 0.07 -15.54
C SER A 534 -7.37 -0.81 -16.44
N LYS A 535 -8.34 -1.50 -15.84
CA LYS A 535 -9.31 -2.31 -16.59
C LYS A 535 -10.17 -1.45 -17.54
N SER A 536 -10.48 -0.21 -17.15
CA SER A 536 -11.29 0.71 -17.96
C SER A 536 -10.58 1.19 -19.22
N LEU A 537 -9.24 1.26 -19.21
CA LEU A 537 -8.44 1.63 -20.38
C LEU A 537 -8.11 0.43 -21.28
N GLY A 538 -8.47 -0.79 -20.88
CA GLY A 538 -8.17 -2.02 -21.64
C GLY A 538 -6.68 -2.33 -21.79
N ASN A 539 -5.82 -1.69 -21.01
CA ASN A 539 -4.36 -1.88 -21.02
C ASN A 539 -3.87 -2.74 -19.83
N ASN A 540 -4.80 -3.48 -19.19
CA ASN A 540 -4.45 -4.35 -18.07
C ASN A 540 -3.60 -5.52 -18.54
N ILE A 541 -2.46 -5.70 -17.88
CA ILE A 541 -1.55 -6.83 -18.05
C ILE A 541 -1.69 -7.69 -16.79
N ASP A 542 -2.16 -8.92 -16.96
CA ASP A 542 -2.23 -9.89 -15.86
C ASP A 542 -0.85 -10.55 -15.66
N PRO A 543 -0.23 -10.45 -14.48
CA PRO A 543 1.09 -11.01 -14.24
C PRO A 543 1.11 -12.54 -14.34
N VAL A 544 0.03 -13.21 -13.97
CA VAL A 544 -0.06 -14.68 -14.02
C VAL A 544 -0.13 -15.15 -15.47
N ASP A 545 -0.93 -14.46 -16.31
CA ASP A 545 -1.02 -14.76 -17.74
C ASP A 545 0.32 -14.53 -18.45
N MET A 546 1.05 -13.47 -18.08
CA MET A 546 2.36 -13.19 -18.63
C MET A 546 3.39 -14.24 -18.20
N GLY A 547 3.39 -14.66 -16.94
CA GLY A 547 4.20 -15.77 -16.43
C GLY A 547 3.91 -17.07 -17.19
N ALA A 548 2.65 -17.43 -17.36
CA ALA A 548 2.22 -18.61 -18.09
C ALA A 548 2.64 -18.60 -19.58
N LYS A 549 2.69 -17.41 -20.21
CA LYS A 549 3.02 -17.23 -21.62
C LYS A 549 4.54 -17.16 -21.90
N TYR A 550 5.28 -16.49 -21.03
CA TYR A 550 6.69 -16.16 -21.28
C TYR A 550 7.65 -16.75 -20.26
N GLY A 551 7.16 -17.31 -19.17
CA GLY A 551 7.91 -17.74 -17.99
C GLY A 551 7.94 -16.67 -16.90
N THR A 552 7.81 -17.11 -15.65
CA THR A 552 7.80 -16.22 -14.46
C THR A 552 9.13 -15.49 -14.31
N ASP A 553 10.27 -16.12 -14.60
CA ASP A 553 11.57 -15.48 -14.58
C ASP A 553 11.66 -14.29 -15.53
N ALA A 554 11.10 -14.42 -16.73
CA ALA A 554 11.09 -13.33 -17.72
C ALA A 554 10.24 -12.14 -17.25
N LEU A 555 9.11 -12.40 -16.59
CA LEU A 555 8.29 -11.36 -15.98
C LEU A 555 9.06 -10.67 -14.84
N ARG A 556 9.62 -11.42 -13.89
CA ARG A 556 10.33 -10.91 -12.71
C ARG A 556 11.45 -9.94 -13.08
N ILE A 557 12.37 -10.39 -13.92
CA ILE A 557 13.52 -9.56 -14.35
C ILE A 557 13.06 -8.33 -15.15
N SER A 558 11.99 -8.43 -15.94
CA SER A 558 11.45 -7.30 -16.71
C SER A 558 10.84 -6.20 -15.83
N LEU A 559 10.30 -6.54 -14.66
CA LEU A 559 9.74 -5.59 -13.70
C LEU A 559 10.83 -4.73 -13.03
N VAL A 560 12.03 -5.28 -12.84
CA VAL A 560 13.12 -4.62 -12.09
C VAL A 560 14.12 -3.95 -13.04
N SER A 561 14.36 -4.53 -14.22
CA SER A 561 15.34 -4.01 -15.17
C SER A 561 14.99 -2.60 -15.67
N GLY A 562 15.99 -1.70 -15.67
CA GLY A 562 15.89 -0.34 -16.17
C GLY A 562 15.00 0.58 -15.35
N THR A 563 14.67 0.21 -14.10
CA THR A 563 13.81 1.01 -13.22
C THR A 563 14.53 1.32 -11.91
N ALA A 564 14.92 2.56 -11.72
CA ALA A 564 15.55 3.01 -10.48
C ALA A 564 14.52 3.06 -9.32
N PRO A 565 14.97 2.93 -8.04
CA PRO A 565 14.09 3.06 -6.88
C PRO A 565 13.23 4.33 -6.94
N GLY A 566 11.97 4.23 -6.55
CA GLY A 566 11.02 5.36 -6.50
C GLY A 566 10.55 5.91 -7.85
N THR A 567 11.00 5.32 -8.97
CA THR A 567 10.57 5.74 -10.30
C THR A 567 9.53 4.80 -10.89
N ASP A 568 8.59 5.36 -11.65
CA ASP A 568 7.57 4.56 -12.33
C ASP A 568 8.20 3.64 -13.37
N SER A 569 7.82 2.37 -13.34
CA SER A 569 8.31 1.38 -14.29
C SER A 569 7.39 1.25 -15.50
N LYS A 570 7.97 1.15 -16.71
CA LYS A 570 7.23 0.87 -17.94
C LYS A 570 7.39 -0.60 -18.29
N ILE A 571 6.25 -1.30 -18.43
CA ILE A 571 6.24 -2.68 -18.82
C ILE A 571 5.50 -2.88 -20.14
N SER A 572 6.01 -3.77 -20.98
CA SER A 572 5.36 -4.20 -22.22
C SER A 572 5.58 -5.69 -22.42
N GLU A 573 4.68 -6.31 -23.16
CA GLU A 573 4.80 -7.71 -23.51
C GLU A 573 6.08 -8.00 -24.32
N GLU A 574 6.53 -7.03 -25.12
CA GLU A 574 7.79 -7.12 -25.86
C GLU A 574 9.02 -7.18 -24.94
N LYS A 575 9.04 -6.36 -23.88
CA LYS A 575 10.12 -6.40 -22.88
C LYS A 575 10.18 -7.76 -22.19
N ILE A 576 9.03 -8.32 -21.77
CA ILE A 576 8.96 -9.64 -21.15
C ILE A 576 9.46 -10.73 -22.11
N ARG A 577 9.04 -10.69 -23.38
CA ARG A 577 9.50 -11.61 -24.41
C ARG A 577 11.02 -11.54 -24.64
N GLY A 578 11.62 -10.36 -24.56
CA GLY A 578 13.07 -10.17 -24.61
C GLY A 578 13.79 -11.00 -23.54
N TYR A 579 13.32 -10.97 -22.30
CA TYR A 579 13.91 -11.74 -21.21
C TYR A 579 13.62 -13.25 -21.27
N LYS A 580 12.53 -13.69 -21.89
CA LYS A 580 12.35 -15.10 -22.26
C LYS A 580 13.50 -15.58 -23.16
N ASN A 581 13.90 -14.77 -24.14
CA ASN A 581 15.02 -15.09 -25.01
C ASN A 581 16.34 -15.14 -24.24
N PHE A 582 16.52 -14.34 -23.22
CA PHE A 582 17.68 -14.39 -22.34
C PHE A 582 17.73 -15.72 -21.57
N GLY A 583 16.61 -16.20 -21.02
CA GLY A 583 16.54 -17.54 -20.42
C GLY A 583 16.94 -18.66 -21.39
N ASN A 584 16.48 -18.60 -22.64
CA ASN A 584 16.91 -19.53 -23.68
C ASN A 584 18.40 -19.40 -24.01
N LYS A 585 18.98 -18.20 -24.01
CA LYS A 585 20.42 -18.00 -24.20
C LYS A 585 21.23 -18.69 -23.10
N MET A 586 20.80 -18.53 -21.83
CA MET A 586 21.39 -19.20 -20.66
C MET A 586 21.36 -20.73 -20.82
N TRP A 587 20.23 -21.26 -21.29
CA TRP A 587 20.06 -22.68 -21.58
C TRP A 587 21.04 -23.19 -22.62
N ASN A 588 21.25 -22.48 -23.73
CA ASN A 588 22.20 -22.82 -24.79
C ASN A 588 23.64 -22.68 -24.33
N ILE A 589 23.99 -21.70 -23.51
CA ILE A 589 25.31 -21.55 -22.88
C ILE A 589 25.63 -22.81 -22.08
N THR A 590 24.68 -23.25 -21.23
CA THR A 590 24.83 -24.44 -20.40
C THR A 590 25.08 -25.69 -21.24
N ARG A 591 24.31 -25.87 -22.32
CA ARG A 591 24.52 -26.99 -23.26
C ARG A 591 25.92 -26.97 -23.84
N PHE A 592 26.37 -25.83 -24.35
CA PHE A 592 27.71 -25.70 -24.93
C PHE A 592 28.81 -26.05 -23.90
N ILE A 593 28.73 -25.54 -22.67
CA ILE A 593 29.69 -25.79 -21.62
C ILE A 593 29.76 -27.29 -21.30
N LEU A 594 28.63 -27.95 -21.10
CA LEU A 594 28.57 -29.38 -20.75
C LEU A 594 28.99 -30.30 -21.86
N GLU A 595 28.88 -29.88 -23.13
CA GLU A 595 29.37 -30.64 -24.29
C GLU A 595 30.90 -30.53 -24.47
N ASN A 596 31.47 -29.37 -24.15
CA ASN A 596 32.82 -29.05 -24.54
C ASN A 596 33.83 -29.00 -23.39
N THR A 597 33.38 -28.82 -22.14
CA THR A 597 34.27 -28.74 -20.98
C THR A 597 34.49 -30.13 -20.40
N LYS A 598 35.74 -30.64 -20.54
CA LYS A 598 36.21 -31.90 -19.99
C LYS A 598 37.49 -31.62 -19.18
N GLY A 599 37.58 -32.16 -17.97
CA GLY A 599 38.73 -32.01 -17.09
C GLY A 599 38.49 -31.13 -15.86
N ASP A 600 39.57 -30.82 -15.15
CA ASP A 600 39.50 -30.03 -13.91
C ASP A 600 39.18 -28.57 -14.18
N GLU A 601 38.40 -27.93 -13.26
CA GLU A 601 38.15 -26.52 -13.30
C GLU A 601 39.45 -25.74 -13.04
N ILE A 602 39.74 -24.72 -13.85
CA ILE A 602 40.97 -23.90 -13.75
C ILE A 602 40.53 -22.43 -13.58
N GLU A 603 41.15 -21.74 -12.63
CA GLU A 603 41.07 -20.27 -12.52
C GLU A 603 42.15 -19.63 -13.41
N ASN A 604 41.79 -18.57 -14.12
CA ASN A 604 42.67 -17.81 -15.02
C ASN A 604 42.25 -16.33 -15.04
N GLU A 605 42.82 -15.54 -15.95
CA GLU A 605 42.51 -14.10 -16.08
C GLU A 605 41.02 -13.83 -16.31
N LEU A 606 40.27 -14.72 -16.99
CA LEU A 606 38.83 -14.57 -17.19
C LEU A 606 38.05 -14.77 -15.90
N THR A 607 38.51 -15.63 -15.02
CA THR A 607 37.89 -15.80 -13.67
C THR A 607 38.14 -14.59 -12.80
N GLU A 608 39.31 -13.95 -12.90
CA GLU A 608 39.60 -12.69 -12.19
C GLU A 608 38.80 -11.51 -12.76
N GLU A 609 38.67 -11.42 -14.09
CA GLU A 609 37.76 -10.45 -14.73
C GLU A 609 36.36 -10.56 -14.18
N PHE A 610 35.81 -11.78 -14.10
CA PHE A 610 34.48 -12.01 -13.59
C PHE A 610 34.34 -11.67 -12.07
N LYS A 611 35.35 -11.98 -11.25
CA LYS A 611 35.36 -11.63 -9.84
C LYS A 611 35.17 -10.10 -9.63
N ASN A 612 35.84 -9.28 -10.44
CA ASN A 612 35.68 -7.81 -10.37
C ASN A 612 34.26 -7.36 -10.72
N ILE A 613 33.66 -7.98 -11.75
CA ILE A 613 32.28 -7.70 -12.13
C ILE A 613 31.30 -8.14 -11.02
N ALA A 614 31.52 -9.30 -10.42
CA ALA A 614 30.73 -9.83 -9.33
C ALA A 614 30.78 -8.92 -8.09
N LEU A 615 31.95 -8.33 -7.79
CA LEU A 615 32.12 -7.35 -6.71
C LEU A 615 31.33 -6.07 -6.99
N ASP A 616 31.37 -5.57 -8.21
CA ASP A 616 30.63 -4.37 -8.60
C ASP A 616 29.12 -4.61 -8.56
N ILE A 617 28.64 -5.77 -8.99
CA ILE A 617 27.24 -6.20 -8.85
C ILE A 617 26.85 -6.32 -7.37
N THR A 618 27.71 -6.90 -6.53
CA THR A 618 27.49 -7.02 -5.10
C THR A 618 27.32 -5.65 -4.44
N ASN A 619 28.17 -4.68 -4.83
CA ASN A 619 28.01 -3.30 -4.36
C ASN A 619 26.67 -2.67 -4.79
N ASP A 620 26.16 -2.98 -5.98
CA ASP A 620 24.83 -2.53 -6.40
C ASP A 620 23.72 -3.20 -5.59
N MET A 621 23.83 -4.50 -5.31
CA MET A 621 22.88 -5.25 -4.48
C MET A 621 22.84 -4.71 -3.05
N ASP A 622 23.99 -4.47 -2.43
CA ASP A 622 24.11 -3.93 -1.07
C ASP A 622 23.53 -2.50 -0.94
N ASN A 623 23.51 -1.74 -2.04
CA ASN A 623 22.95 -0.40 -2.12
C ASN A 623 21.55 -0.35 -2.76
N TYR A 624 20.84 -1.47 -2.85
CA TYR A 624 19.49 -1.56 -3.39
C TYR A 624 19.33 -1.07 -4.85
N ARG A 625 20.41 -1.08 -5.65
CA ARG A 625 20.44 -0.68 -7.06
C ARG A 625 20.22 -1.89 -7.98
N PHE A 626 19.14 -2.62 -7.77
CA PHE A 626 18.85 -3.89 -8.47
C PHE A 626 18.83 -3.75 -9.99
N HIS A 627 18.34 -2.62 -10.51
CA HIS A 627 18.31 -2.32 -11.94
C HIS A 627 19.72 -2.29 -12.55
N LEU A 628 20.72 -1.74 -11.83
CA LEU A 628 22.12 -1.74 -12.28
C LEU A 628 22.74 -3.11 -12.17
N ALA A 629 22.47 -3.85 -11.10
CA ALA A 629 22.92 -5.22 -10.92
C ALA A 629 22.44 -6.12 -12.07
N VAL A 630 21.13 -6.03 -12.41
CA VAL A 630 20.55 -6.77 -13.54
C VAL A 630 21.22 -6.39 -14.86
N GLU A 631 21.41 -5.10 -15.12
CA GLU A 631 22.04 -4.64 -16.37
C GLU A 631 23.46 -5.17 -16.53
N LYS A 632 24.27 -5.08 -15.47
CA LYS A 632 25.66 -5.56 -15.50
C LYS A 632 25.74 -7.05 -15.76
N ILE A 633 24.96 -7.87 -15.04
CA ILE A 633 25.00 -9.33 -15.25
C ILE A 633 24.42 -9.73 -16.61
N TYR A 634 23.38 -9.03 -17.10
CA TYR A 634 22.83 -9.24 -18.44
C TYR A 634 23.86 -8.95 -19.51
N GLN A 635 24.55 -7.78 -19.46
CA GLN A 635 25.58 -7.37 -20.39
C GLN A 635 26.76 -8.38 -20.38
N TYR A 636 27.18 -8.80 -19.18
CA TYR A 636 28.24 -9.77 -19.07
C TYR A 636 27.85 -11.11 -19.68
N VAL A 637 26.73 -11.69 -19.30
CA VAL A 637 26.30 -13.03 -19.75
C VAL A 637 25.98 -13.05 -21.23
N TRP A 638 25.28 -12.05 -21.75
CA TRP A 638 24.84 -12.04 -23.14
C TRP A 638 25.96 -11.69 -24.08
N HIS A 639 26.67 -10.59 -23.84
CA HIS A 639 27.68 -10.08 -24.78
C HIS A 639 29.07 -10.60 -24.47
N ARG A 640 29.59 -10.33 -23.27
CA ARG A 640 30.97 -10.71 -22.97
C ARG A 640 31.16 -12.21 -22.88
N PHE A 641 30.32 -12.92 -22.12
CA PHE A 641 30.52 -14.36 -21.92
C PHE A 641 30.09 -15.18 -23.13
N ALA A 642 28.87 -14.95 -23.66
CA ALA A 642 28.35 -15.77 -24.76
C ALA A 642 28.90 -15.39 -26.13
N ASP A 643 28.92 -14.08 -26.47
CA ASP A 643 29.29 -13.66 -27.83
C ASP A 643 30.79 -13.50 -28.02
N GLU A 644 31.59 -13.33 -26.94
CA GLU A 644 33.04 -13.18 -27.03
C GLU A 644 33.80 -14.38 -26.45
N ILE A 645 33.68 -14.64 -25.10
CA ILE A 645 34.52 -15.68 -24.44
C ILE A 645 34.20 -17.08 -24.98
N ILE A 646 32.94 -17.43 -25.16
CA ILE A 646 32.58 -18.75 -25.74
C ILE A 646 33.07 -18.86 -27.18
N GLU A 647 32.96 -17.83 -27.99
CA GLU A 647 33.47 -17.86 -29.37
C GLU A 647 35.02 -17.95 -29.43
N GLU A 648 35.71 -17.27 -28.50
CA GLU A 648 37.15 -17.39 -28.34
C GLU A 648 37.54 -18.80 -27.90
N SER A 649 36.82 -19.42 -26.99
CA SER A 649 37.10 -20.77 -26.48
C SER A 649 37.09 -21.84 -27.60
N LYS A 650 36.32 -21.64 -28.66
CA LYS A 650 36.30 -22.52 -29.82
C LYS A 650 37.61 -22.46 -30.61
N LYS A 651 38.30 -21.31 -30.58
CA LYS A 651 39.59 -21.08 -31.24
C LYS A 651 40.78 -21.38 -30.32
N ASN A 652 40.61 -21.15 -29.02
CA ASN A 652 41.60 -21.35 -27.97
C ASN A 652 41.08 -22.30 -26.88
N PRO A 653 41.20 -23.63 -27.05
CA PRO A 653 40.69 -24.61 -26.08
C PRO A 653 41.30 -24.53 -24.69
N LYS A 654 42.38 -23.79 -24.48
CA LYS A 654 43.02 -23.61 -23.16
C LYS A 654 42.15 -22.85 -22.17
N ILE A 655 41.20 -22.06 -22.66
CA ILE A 655 40.27 -21.31 -21.79
C ILE A 655 39.00 -22.10 -21.44
N MET A 656 38.72 -23.22 -22.13
CA MET A 656 37.53 -24.06 -21.87
C MET A 656 37.37 -24.45 -20.40
N PRO A 657 38.40 -24.85 -19.64
CA PRO A 657 38.25 -25.24 -18.23
C PRO A 657 37.77 -24.10 -17.29
N ALA A 658 37.98 -22.84 -17.70
CA ALA A 658 37.52 -21.69 -16.92
C ALA A 658 36.01 -21.36 -17.12
N LEU A 659 35.37 -21.87 -18.18
CA LEU A 659 33.97 -21.54 -18.50
C LEU A 659 33.00 -22.03 -17.44
N LEU A 660 33.19 -23.24 -16.92
CA LEU A 660 32.25 -23.82 -15.94
C LEU A 660 32.28 -23.10 -14.59
N PRO A 661 33.41 -22.77 -13.95
CA PRO A 661 33.42 -21.99 -12.71
C PRO A 661 32.84 -20.57 -12.87
N ILE A 662 33.14 -19.90 -14.00
CA ILE A 662 32.52 -18.59 -14.30
C ILE A 662 31.01 -18.75 -14.43
N TRP A 663 30.54 -19.75 -15.19
CA TRP A 663 29.08 -19.97 -15.37
C TRP A 663 28.36 -20.29 -14.07
N LYS A 664 28.94 -21.11 -13.20
CA LYS A 664 28.38 -21.39 -11.86
C LYS A 664 28.17 -20.08 -11.06
N ASN A 665 29.11 -19.17 -11.10
CA ASN A 665 29.02 -17.90 -10.42
C ASN A 665 28.01 -16.94 -11.11
N CYS A 666 27.92 -16.94 -12.44
CA CYS A 666 26.87 -16.22 -13.17
C CYS A 666 25.47 -16.69 -12.73
N LEU A 667 25.26 -18.00 -12.59
CA LEU A 667 23.98 -18.58 -12.14
C LEU A 667 23.64 -18.16 -10.71
N LYS A 668 24.62 -18.10 -9.80
CA LYS A 668 24.42 -17.62 -8.44
C LYS A 668 23.97 -16.16 -8.42
N ILE A 669 24.59 -15.29 -9.20
CA ILE A 669 24.22 -13.86 -9.28
C ILE A 669 22.85 -13.68 -9.94
N LEU A 670 22.50 -14.48 -10.93
CA LEU A 670 21.20 -14.42 -11.61
C LEU A 670 20.05 -15.03 -10.81
N HIS A 671 20.35 -15.90 -9.85
CA HIS A 671 19.32 -16.65 -9.13
C HIS A 671 18.27 -15.76 -8.39
N PRO A 672 18.61 -14.67 -7.72
CA PRO A 672 17.59 -13.77 -7.16
C PRO A 672 16.62 -13.21 -8.19
N PHE A 673 17.08 -12.96 -9.41
CA PHE A 673 16.29 -12.35 -10.48
C PHE A 673 15.51 -13.36 -11.32
N MET A 674 16.12 -14.50 -11.63
CA MET A 674 15.59 -15.57 -12.48
C MET A 674 15.72 -16.93 -11.81
N PRO A 675 14.99 -17.15 -10.69
CA PRO A 675 15.23 -18.29 -9.81
C PRO A 675 14.95 -19.65 -10.45
N PHE A 676 13.94 -19.76 -11.31
CA PHE A 676 13.51 -21.04 -11.85
C PHE A 676 14.49 -21.62 -12.88
N VAL A 677 14.85 -20.83 -13.89
CA VAL A 677 15.78 -21.29 -14.93
C VAL A 677 17.17 -21.55 -14.37
N THR A 678 17.60 -20.74 -13.41
CA THR A 678 18.91 -20.92 -12.76
C THR A 678 18.96 -22.15 -11.89
N GLU A 679 17.90 -22.45 -11.12
CA GLU A 679 17.80 -23.68 -10.32
C GLU A 679 17.76 -24.92 -11.22
N GLU A 680 16.98 -24.89 -12.32
CA GLU A 680 16.92 -26.00 -13.26
C GLU A 680 18.28 -26.26 -13.90
N ILE A 681 18.96 -25.23 -14.37
CA ILE A 681 20.31 -25.33 -14.92
C ILE A 681 21.27 -25.88 -13.86
N TRP A 682 21.22 -25.37 -12.63
CA TRP A 682 22.08 -25.79 -11.53
C TRP A 682 21.97 -27.29 -11.25
N SER A 683 20.76 -27.84 -11.34
CA SER A 683 20.51 -29.27 -11.11
C SER A 683 21.22 -30.18 -12.10
N MET A 684 21.60 -29.68 -13.29
CA MET A 684 22.24 -30.43 -14.38
C MET A 684 23.76 -30.30 -14.36
N LEU A 685 24.33 -29.34 -13.63
CA LEU A 685 25.77 -29.14 -13.56
C LEU A 685 26.47 -30.21 -12.73
N PRO A 686 27.73 -30.55 -13.01
CA PRO A 686 28.51 -31.51 -12.22
C PRO A 686 28.86 -30.97 -10.84
N ALA A 687 28.83 -31.84 -9.82
CA ALA A 687 29.24 -31.51 -8.46
C ALA A 687 30.75 -31.22 -8.37
N ARG A 688 31.15 -30.30 -7.49
CA ARG A 688 32.59 -29.97 -7.29
C ARG A 688 33.42 -31.14 -6.75
N ASN A 689 32.82 -32.12 -6.01
CA ASN A 689 33.50 -33.28 -5.44
C ASN A 689 32.55 -34.48 -5.37
N ALA A 690 32.95 -35.61 -5.90
CA ALA A 690 32.19 -36.86 -5.86
C ALA A 690 31.96 -37.44 -4.46
N ALA A 691 32.67 -36.98 -3.44
CA ALA A 691 32.52 -37.42 -2.04
C ALA A 691 31.26 -36.91 -1.32
N HIS A 692 30.58 -35.87 -1.86
CA HIS A 692 29.35 -35.32 -1.29
C HIS A 692 28.06 -35.95 -1.83
N ASN A 693 28.15 -36.84 -2.81
CA ASN A 693 27.00 -37.53 -3.43
C ASN A 693 26.35 -38.61 -2.53
N ALA A 694 26.87 -38.88 -1.34
CA ALA A 694 26.33 -39.90 -0.42
C ALA A 694 25.04 -39.47 0.32
N ALA A 695 24.60 -38.21 0.23
CA ALA A 695 23.47 -37.69 0.97
C ALA A 695 22.12 -37.68 0.20
N GLY A 696 21.98 -38.42 -0.91
CA GLY A 696 20.69 -38.78 -1.54
C GLY A 696 19.77 -37.62 -1.92
N GLY A 697 20.28 -36.41 -2.17
CA GLY A 697 19.47 -35.25 -2.58
C GLY A 697 19.08 -35.31 -4.07
N PRO A 698 17.99 -34.64 -4.49
CA PRO A 698 17.45 -34.68 -5.85
C PRO A 698 18.35 -34.00 -6.91
N HIS A 699 19.44 -33.37 -6.50
CA HIS A 699 20.39 -32.68 -7.37
C HIS A 699 21.72 -33.39 -7.47
N LYS A 700 22.27 -33.46 -8.66
CA LYS A 700 23.64 -33.99 -8.91
C LYS A 700 24.70 -33.23 -8.10
N ASN A 701 24.45 -31.98 -7.74
CA ASN A 701 25.33 -31.10 -6.95
C ASN A 701 25.09 -31.18 -5.41
N GLY A 702 24.09 -31.92 -4.91
CA GLY A 702 23.84 -32.13 -3.48
C GLY A 702 23.12 -30.98 -2.76
N LYS A 703 23.14 -29.76 -3.29
CA LYS A 703 22.46 -28.59 -2.70
C LYS A 703 21.63 -27.83 -3.74
N LEU A 704 20.50 -27.24 -3.29
CA LEU A 704 19.73 -26.29 -4.09
C LEU A 704 20.52 -24.98 -4.27
N LEU A 705 20.39 -24.34 -5.42
CA LEU A 705 21.06 -23.08 -5.72
C LEU A 705 20.65 -21.97 -4.74
N MET A 706 19.39 -21.97 -4.31
CA MET A 706 18.85 -20.99 -3.38
C MET A 706 19.56 -20.94 -2.01
N VAL A 707 20.32 -21.96 -1.63
CA VAL A 707 21.11 -22.03 -0.39
C VAL A 707 22.62 -22.14 -0.65
N GLU A 708 23.04 -21.94 -1.88
CA GLU A 708 24.45 -21.78 -2.22
C GLU A 708 24.96 -20.39 -1.77
N ASN A 709 26.24 -20.32 -1.46
CA ASN A 709 26.84 -19.04 -1.07
C ASN A 709 26.92 -18.08 -2.26
N TRP A 710 26.57 -16.83 -2.03
CA TRP A 710 26.82 -15.74 -2.95
C TRP A 710 28.32 -15.71 -3.32
N PRO A 711 28.68 -15.40 -4.57
CA PRO A 711 30.08 -15.26 -4.95
C PRO A 711 30.75 -14.22 -4.06
N GLN A 712 31.69 -14.67 -3.22
CA GLN A 712 32.38 -13.80 -2.24
C GLN A 712 33.57 -13.07 -2.88
N LYS A 713 33.98 -11.99 -2.18
CA LYS A 713 35.19 -11.20 -2.44
C LYS A 713 36.44 -12.06 -2.52
#